data_add7191c99450f33fd67a34688d2c9f6
#
_entry.id   add7191c99450f33fd67a34688d2c9f6
#
_cell.length_a   1.000
_cell.length_b   1.000
_cell.length_c   1.000
_cell.angle_alpha   90.00
_cell.angle_beta   90.00
_cell.angle_gamma   90.00
#
_symmetry.space_group_name_H-M   'P 1'
#
loop_
_entity.id
_entity.type
_entity.pdbx_description
1 polymer ?
#
loop_
_entity_poly.entity_id
_entity_poly.type
_entity_poly.pdbx_seq_one_letter_code
_entity_poly.pdbx_strand_id
1 'polypeptide(L)'
;MSKALGRGAGILLPISSLPSPYGIGTMGRDAYDFVDMLKRAGQKYWQVLPIGPTSFGDSPYQSFSAFAGNPYFIDLDTLIAEGLLKKEEVESYKWADSDDEIDYARIYRQRFEVLRKAFGRSEHKDSRDYVDFIEENEQWIDDYALYMAIKADHNNREWLAWEPAIKKRKPEAMAAYREKLGEDVEFYKFLQFKFYEQWMPLKEYANRNGISIIGDIPIYVALDSADVWANTDQFQLSGSLAPAVVAGCPPDMFSSYGQKWGNPIYDWDVMEKDDFAWWKKRIAASAKLYDVIRIDHFIGIVRYYSIPANGEPKDGYYRQGPGKKLIDAIDSAIGSSKVIAEDLGVVVPEVQKLVKESGYPGMKVLEFAFDGNTANEYLPHNHAKNYVAYIGTHDNDMLKSYISGQSEELQEYMMKYLMANSLDDGAEKMIHALYMSSADTVILQMQDILGKDNSARMNYPSTLGGNWKWRLTKGATWEFTQEHIDKLRDLTRLYGRNRVKTYICKEDIMLKDICMKKYNKEIKDCTNEEIYFALLDMTKKLADGKVSEEGQKKVYYISAEFLIGKLLSNNLINLGVFDEVKQVLAENGKSIYDIEEVEPEPSLGNGGLGRLAACFLDSMATLGLHGDGIGLNYHMGLFKQVFENNYQKETANPWIEADSWLEKTDVTNTITFGNLKVQSRMYDIDVTGYENRTNKLHLFDIESVDESIMEPGGINFD
;
A
#
# COMPACT_ATOMS: atom_id res chain seq x y z
N MET A 1 -12.28 -5.29 14.16
CA MET A 1 -11.93 -5.50 12.73
C MET A 1 -11.17 -6.81 12.58
N SER A 2 -11.22 -7.48 11.42
CA SER A 2 -10.43 -8.69 11.17
C SER A 2 -8.93 -8.33 11.13
N LYS A 3 -8.09 -9.09 11.86
CA LYS A 3 -6.64 -8.92 11.84
C LYS A 3 -5.97 -9.63 10.66
N ALA A 4 -6.68 -10.51 9.97
CA ALA A 4 -6.19 -11.20 8.78
C ALA A 4 -5.96 -10.21 7.62
N LEU A 5 -4.94 -10.47 6.80
CA LEU A 5 -4.61 -9.66 5.63
C LEU A 5 -5.59 -9.92 4.46
N GLY A 6 -6.16 -11.12 4.42
CA GLY A 6 -6.97 -11.61 3.30
C GLY A 6 -6.12 -12.11 2.12
N ARG A 7 -6.78 -12.77 1.14
CA ARG A 7 -6.08 -13.38 0.01
C ARG A 7 -5.49 -12.31 -0.91
N GLY A 8 -4.19 -12.42 -1.16
CA GLY A 8 -3.45 -11.45 -1.96
C GLY A 8 -2.03 -11.89 -2.29
N ALA A 9 -1.35 -11.07 -3.09
CA ALA A 9 0.06 -11.24 -3.41
C ALA A 9 0.78 -9.89 -3.33
N GLY A 10 2.09 -9.91 -3.15
CA GLY A 10 2.93 -8.72 -3.08
C GLY A 10 4.39 -8.99 -3.42
N ILE A 11 5.15 -7.93 -3.48
CA ILE A 11 6.58 -7.96 -3.78
C ILE A 11 7.36 -7.33 -2.62
N LEU A 12 8.43 -8.01 -2.20
CA LEU A 12 9.44 -7.46 -1.31
C LEU A 12 10.52 -6.75 -2.15
N LEU A 13 10.59 -5.43 -2.00
CA LEU A 13 11.64 -4.59 -2.58
C LEU A 13 11.90 -3.42 -1.64
N PRO A 14 13.09 -3.32 -1.00
CA PRO A 14 13.45 -2.19 -0.17
C PRO A 14 13.47 -0.88 -0.95
N ILE A 15 13.18 0.24 -0.30
CA ILE A 15 13.33 1.57 -0.92
C ILE A 15 14.75 1.79 -1.42
N SER A 16 15.75 1.37 -0.63
CA SER A 16 17.18 1.45 -1.02
C SER A 16 17.51 0.75 -2.35
N SER A 17 16.73 -0.29 -2.70
CA SER A 17 16.94 -1.09 -3.91
C SER A 17 16.19 -0.57 -5.15
N LEU A 18 15.41 0.49 -5.05
CA LEU A 18 14.82 1.13 -6.23
C LEU A 18 15.89 1.74 -7.13
N PRO A 19 15.65 1.82 -8.45
CA PRO A 19 16.52 2.57 -9.34
C PRO A 19 16.61 4.03 -8.91
N SER A 20 17.77 4.62 -9.10
CA SER A 20 18.01 6.06 -8.88
C SER A 20 19.36 6.43 -9.44
N PRO A 21 19.55 7.61 -10.03
CA PRO A 21 20.85 8.10 -10.46
C PRO A 21 21.77 8.47 -9.29
N TYR A 22 21.26 8.44 -8.07
CA TYR A 22 21.92 8.96 -6.86
C TYR A 22 22.51 7.88 -5.95
N GLY A 23 22.80 6.71 -6.50
CA GLY A 23 23.55 5.63 -5.83
C GLY A 23 22.77 4.82 -4.80
N ILE A 24 21.55 5.22 -4.45
CA ILE A 24 20.62 4.53 -3.56
C ILE A 24 19.19 4.87 -3.98
N GLY A 25 18.26 3.97 -3.82
CA GLY A 25 16.85 4.21 -4.11
C GLY A 25 16.28 5.36 -3.28
N THR A 26 15.34 6.12 -3.87
CA THR A 26 14.72 7.30 -3.27
C THR A 26 13.19 7.25 -3.40
N MET A 27 12.51 8.15 -2.69
CA MET A 27 11.06 8.32 -2.75
C MET A 27 10.60 9.18 -3.94
N GLY A 28 11.41 9.23 -5.02
CA GLY A 28 11.16 9.99 -6.23
C GLY A 28 10.33 9.22 -7.26
N ARG A 29 10.40 9.69 -8.52
CA ARG A 29 9.61 9.18 -9.65
C ARG A 29 9.62 7.66 -9.78
N ASP A 30 10.78 7.01 -9.59
CA ASP A 30 10.89 5.56 -9.76
C ASP A 30 10.12 4.77 -8.69
N ALA A 31 9.90 5.35 -7.50
CA ALA A 31 9.02 4.75 -6.49
C ALA A 31 7.54 4.77 -6.91
N TYR A 32 7.08 5.86 -7.52
CA TYR A 32 5.72 5.96 -8.07
C TYR A 32 5.54 5.05 -9.27
N ASP A 33 6.49 5.02 -10.20
CA ASP A 33 6.49 4.10 -11.35
C ASP A 33 6.42 2.64 -10.90
N PHE A 34 7.10 2.29 -9.79
CA PHE A 34 7.05 0.94 -9.21
C PHE A 34 5.65 0.60 -8.66
N VAL A 35 4.98 1.55 -8.00
CA VAL A 35 3.57 1.36 -7.57
C VAL A 35 2.67 1.07 -8.76
N ASP A 36 2.83 1.79 -9.88
CA ASP A 36 2.07 1.54 -11.11
C ASP A 36 2.36 0.15 -11.70
N MET A 37 3.60 -0.31 -11.63
CA MET A 37 3.97 -1.66 -12.05
C MET A 37 3.32 -2.73 -11.17
N LEU A 38 3.31 -2.53 -9.83
CA LEU A 38 2.63 -3.42 -8.90
C LEU A 38 1.13 -3.54 -9.20
N LYS A 39 0.47 -2.41 -9.45
CA LYS A 39 -0.95 -2.39 -9.83
C LYS A 39 -1.19 -3.19 -11.12
N ARG A 40 -0.40 -2.96 -12.17
CA ARG A 40 -0.50 -3.69 -13.45
C ARG A 40 -0.22 -5.18 -13.29
N ALA A 41 0.70 -5.56 -12.38
CA ALA A 41 1.02 -6.93 -12.04
C ALA A 41 -0.04 -7.62 -11.14
N GLY A 42 -1.13 -6.92 -10.79
CA GLY A 42 -2.19 -7.44 -9.94
C GLY A 42 -1.77 -7.64 -8.49
N GLN A 43 -0.69 -7.01 -8.06
CA GLN A 43 -0.20 -7.10 -6.69
C GLN A 43 -1.06 -6.22 -5.76
N LYS A 44 -1.08 -6.59 -4.49
CA LYS A 44 -1.82 -5.88 -3.43
C LYS A 44 -0.89 -5.31 -2.37
N TYR A 45 0.32 -5.84 -2.28
CA TYR A 45 1.27 -5.46 -1.24
C TYR A 45 2.62 -5.08 -1.83
N TRP A 46 3.20 -4.02 -1.27
CA TRP A 46 4.61 -3.68 -1.40
C TRP A 46 5.25 -3.85 -0.02
N GLN A 47 6.10 -4.85 0.16
CA GLN A 47 6.86 -5.01 1.39
C GLN A 47 8.20 -4.29 1.26
N VAL A 48 8.49 -3.44 2.23
CA VAL A 48 9.78 -2.75 2.39
C VAL A 48 10.50 -3.30 3.61
N LEU A 49 11.81 -3.11 3.69
CA LEU A 49 12.61 -3.30 4.90
C LEU A 49 12.51 -2.06 5.78
N PRO A 50 13.02 -2.08 7.05
CA PRO A 50 12.95 -0.92 7.92
C PRO A 50 13.48 0.35 7.23
N ILE A 51 12.71 1.44 7.28
CA ILE A 51 13.04 2.71 6.60
C ILE A 51 13.68 3.74 7.54
N GLY A 52 14.18 3.30 8.69
CA GLY A 52 14.91 4.14 9.63
C GLY A 52 16.34 4.45 9.19
N PRO A 53 16.97 5.48 9.80
CA PRO A 53 18.36 5.85 9.48
C PRO A 53 19.32 4.72 9.82
N THR A 54 20.10 4.25 8.84
CA THR A 54 21.05 3.16 9.00
C THR A 54 22.26 3.57 9.83
N SER A 55 22.71 2.68 10.71
CA SER A 55 23.92 2.84 11.52
C SER A 55 25.10 2.09 10.91
N PHE A 56 26.17 1.92 11.69
CA PHE A 56 27.34 1.17 11.28
C PHE A 56 26.97 -0.28 10.89
N GLY A 57 27.48 -0.73 9.74
CA GLY A 57 27.21 -2.06 9.18
C GLY A 57 26.08 -2.08 8.13
N ASP A 58 25.54 -0.92 7.76
CA ASP A 58 24.60 -0.71 6.67
C ASP A 58 23.23 -1.42 6.84
N SER A 59 23.04 -2.14 7.96
CA SER A 59 21.83 -2.89 8.24
C SER A 59 20.63 -1.98 8.56
N PRO A 60 19.49 -2.13 7.89
CA PRO A 60 18.28 -1.40 8.22
C PRO A 60 17.69 -1.81 9.58
N TYR A 61 18.09 -2.95 10.12
CA TYR A 61 17.66 -3.44 11.45
C TYR A 61 18.47 -2.85 12.62
N GLN A 62 19.58 -2.16 12.31
CA GLN A 62 20.38 -1.44 13.30
C GLN A 62 20.23 0.06 13.03
N SER A 63 19.18 0.68 13.54
CA SER A 63 18.85 2.08 13.27
C SER A 63 19.19 2.99 14.43
N PHE A 64 19.55 4.24 14.16
CA PHE A 64 19.74 5.29 15.17
C PHE A 64 18.42 5.72 15.83
N SER A 65 17.28 5.36 15.27
CA SER A 65 15.96 5.63 15.85
C SER A 65 14.90 4.66 15.33
N ALA A 66 13.99 4.27 16.21
CA ALA A 66 12.79 3.50 15.88
C ALA A 66 11.66 4.36 15.29
N PHE A 67 11.82 5.70 15.24
CA PHE A 67 10.81 6.67 14.82
C PHE A 67 11.22 7.44 13.57
N ALA A 68 12.49 7.76 13.44
CA ALA A 68 13.01 8.58 12.36
C ALA A 68 13.07 7.84 11.02
N GLY A 69 12.84 8.57 9.93
CA GLY A 69 13.05 8.08 8.57
C GLY A 69 14.51 8.25 8.10
N ASN A 70 14.90 7.44 7.12
CA ASN A 70 16.24 7.43 6.56
C ASN A 70 16.46 8.61 5.60
N PRO A 71 17.34 9.59 5.92
CA PRO A 71 17.58 10.74 5.06
C PRO A 71 18.13 10.38 3.67
N TYR A 72 18.71 9.19 3.51
CA TYR A 72 19.26 8.76 2.21
C TYR A 72 18.17 8.47 1.19
N PHE A 73 16.92 8.25 1.62
CA PHE A 73 15.77 8.02 0.74
C PHE A 73 15.10 9.31 0.25
N ILE A 74 15.49 10.47 0.79
CA ILE A 74 15.03 11.77 0.29
C ILE A 74 15.43 11.92 -1.17
N ASP A 75 14.49 12.15 -2.05
CA ASP A 75 14.72 12.31 -3.47
C ASP A 75 15.33 13.68 -3.78
N LEU A 76 16.44 13.68 -4.49
CA LEU A 76 17.17 14.93 -4.80
C LEU A 76 16.54 15.67 -5.98
N ASP A 77 15.89 14.99 -6.93
CA ASP A 77 15.17 15.66 -8.01
C ASP A 77 13.97 16.46 -7.48
N THR A 78 13.30 15.96 -6.45
CA THR A 78 12.26 16.71 -5.74
C THR A 78 12.83 17.98 -5.12
N LEU A 79 13.98 17.90 -4.45
CA LEU A 79 14.64 19.09 -3.88
C LEU A 79 15.15 20.07 -4.95
N ILE A 80 15.52 19.59 -6.14
CA ILE A 80 15.83 20.45 -7.29
C ILE A 80 14.56 21.16 -7.78
N ALA A 81 13.46 20.45 -7.92
CA ALA A 81 12.18 21.03 -8.34
C ALA A 81 11.67 22.10 -7.36
N GLU A 82 11.91 21.92 -6.06
CA GLU A 82 11.63 22.90 -5.01
C GLU A 82 12.59 24.12 -5.01
N GLY A 83 13.64 24.10 -5.83
CA GLY A 83 14.65 25.17 -5.85
C GLY A 83 15.67 25.11 -4.72
N LEU A 84 15.65 24.07 -3.90
CA LEU A 84 16.59 23.89 -2.78
C LEU A 84 17.96 23.37 -3.23
N LEU A 85 18.02 22.71 -4.38
CA LEU A 85 19.26 22.22 -5.00
C LEU A 85 19.33 22.66 -6.45
N LYS A 86 20.55 22.74 -6.99
CA LYS A 86 20.80 22.88 -8.41
C LYS A 86 21.23 21.52 -8.97
N LYS A 87 20.81 21.22 -10.19
CA LYS A 87 21.11 19.96 -10.85
C LYS A 87 22.62 19.69 -10.92
N GLU A 88 23.40 20.72 -11.29
CA GLU A 88 24.85 20.63 -11.40
C GLU A 88 25.57 20.31 -10.07
N GLU A 89 24.97 20.73 -8.96
CA GLU A 89 25.50 20.44 -7.62
C GLU A 89 25.36 18.98 -7.26
N VAL A 90 24.31 18.32 -7.74
CA VAL A 90 24.03 16.91 -7.49
C VAL A 90 24.79 16.03 -8.48
N GLU A 91 24.83 16.41 -9.75
CA GLU A 91 25.55 15.68 -10.82
C GLU A 91 27.07 15.77 -10.70
N SER A 92 27.61 16.71 -9.91
CA SER A 92 29.07 16.81 -9.66
C SER A 92 29.61 15.64 -8.82
N TYR A 93 28.75 14.88 -8.15
CA TYR A 93 29.15 13.74 -7.33
C TYR A 93 29.06 12.43 -8.14
N LYS A 94 30.02 11.55 -7.92
CA LYS A 94 29.94 10.16 -8.37
C LYS A 94 29.34 9.32 -7.23
N TRP A 95 28.09 8.92 -7.35
CA TRP A 95 27.33 8.27 -6.29
C TRP A 95 27.63 6.79 -6.10
N ALA A 96 27.94 6.08 -7.19
CA ALA A 96 28.29 4.66 -7.20
C ALA A 96 29.22 4.34 -8.38
N ASP A 97 29.84 3.16 -8.36
CA ASP A 97 30.60 2.63 -9.50
C ASP A 97 29.72 1.78 -10.43
N SER A 98 28.62 1.25 -9.91
CA SER A 98 27.64 0.41 -10.60
C SER A 98 26.22 0.85 -10.27
N ASP A 99 25.26 0.59 -11.17
CA ASP A 99 23.85 0.92 -10.95
C ASP A 99 23.10 -0.17 -10.15
N ASP A 100 23.68 -1.37 -10.04
CA ASP A 100 23.10 -2.54 -9.38
C ASP A 100 23.54 -2.71 -7.91
N GLU A 101 24.47 -1.88 -7.43
CA GLU A 101 24.95 -1.90 -6.04
C GLU A 101 24.99 -0.52 -5.40
N ILE A 102 24.77 -0.47 -4.07
CA ILE A 102 24.94 0.72 -3.23
C ILE A 102 26.37 0.80 -2.74
N ASP A 103 27.02 1.94 -2.97
CA ASP A 103 28.29 2.30 -2.31
C ASP A 103 28.00 3.14 -1.06
N TYR A 104 27.74 2.47 0.05
CA TYR A 104 27.40 3.14 1.32
C TYR A 104 28.49 4.11 1.78
N ALA A 105 29.76 3.81 1.53
CA ALA A 105 30.86 4.71 1.91
C ALA A 105 30.80 6.05 1.18
N ARG A 106 30.34 6.07 -0.07
CA ARG A 106 30.08 7.31 -0.83
C ARG A 106 28.79 7.99 -0.36
N ILE A 107 27.70 7.22 -0.18
CA ILE A 107 26.43 7.77 0.31
C ILE A 107 26.65 8.50 1.64
N TYR A 108 27.32 7.88 2.62
CA TYR A 108 27.55 8.48 3.92
C TYR A 108 28.35 9.78 3.88
N ARG A 109 29.31 9.90 2.97
CA ARG A 109 30.12 11.12 2.84
C ARG A 109 29.42 12.21 2.05
N GLN A 110 28.81 11.87 0.92
CA GLN A 110 28.36 12.84 -0.08
C GLN A 110 26.92 13.30 0.15
N ARG A 111 26.05 12.41 0.64
CA ARG A 111 24.61 12.71 0.75
C ARG A 111 24.33 13.87 1.70
N PHE A 112 24.96 13.86 2.87
CA PHE A 112 24.79 14.93 3.85
C PHE A 112 25.34 16.27 3.38
N GLU A 113 26.43 16.28 2.58
CA GLU A 113 26.94 17.53 2.01
C GLU A 113 25.92 18.19 1.08
N VAL A 114 25.25 17.40 0.24
CA VAL A 114 24.19 17.88 -0.65
C VAL A 114 22.95 18.32 0.14
N LEU A 115 22.51 17.53 1.10
CA LEU A 115 21.36 17.87 1.95
C LEU A 115 21.59 19.12 2.80
N ARG A 116 22.84 19.38 3.23
CA ARG A 116 23.22 20.64 3.90
C ARG A 116 23.04 21.86 2.99
N LYS A 117 23.33 21.75 1.68
CA LYS A 117 23.07 22.84 0.74
C LYS A 117 21.58 23.13 0.61
N ALA A 118 20.74 22.08 0.55
CA ALA A 118 19.29 22.24 0.54
C ALA A 118 18.77 22.92 1.82
N PHE A 119 19.25 22.48 2.98
CA PHE A 119 18.93 23.08 4.27
C PHE A 119 19.26 24.59 4.32
N GLY A 120 20.46 24.96 3.88
CA GLY A 120 20.90 26.37 3.90
C GLY A 120 20.11 27.31 2.97
N ARG A 121 19.26 26.75 2.07
CA ARG A 121 18.38 27.52 1.17
C ARG A 121 16.92 27.42 1.57
N SER A 122 16.61 26.54 2.51
CA SER A 122 15.22 26.28 2.89
C SER A 122 14.71 27.31 3.88
N GLU A 123 13.51 27.81 3.64
CA GLU A 123 12.74 28.68 4.54
C GLU A 123 11.70 27.87 5.34
N HIS A 124 12.01 26.59 5.60
CA HIS A 124 11.06 25.63 6.23
C HIS A 124 10.51 26.09 7.58
N LYS A 125 11.28 26.84 8.39
CA LYS A 125 10.87 27.32 9.71
C LYS A 125 9.65 28.23 9.66
N ASP A 126 9.42 28.91 8.53
CA ASP A 126 8.30 29.81 8.32
C ASP A 126 7.06 29.08 7.78
N SER A 127 7.22 27.78 7.43
CA SER A 127 6.14 26.94 6.93
C SER A 127 5.26 26.42 8.07
N ARG A 128 3.94 26.51 7.88
CA ARG A 128 2.99 25.90 8.80
C ARG A 128 3.13 24.38 8.84
N ASP A 129 3.32 23.77 7.70
CA ASP A 129 3.47 22.30 7.59
C ASP A 129 4.66 21.78 8.41
N TYR A 130 5.74 22.57 8.47
CA TYR A 130 6.88 22.23 9.32
C TYR A 130 6.55 22.34 10.81
N VAL A 131 5.86 23.41 11.21
CA VAL A 131 5.45 23.61 12.62
C VAL A 131 4.52 22.48 13.05
N ASP A 132 3.50 22.18 12.24
CA ASP A 132 2.55 21.10 12.49
C ASP A 132 3.29 19.74 12.58
N PHE A 133 4.25 19.48 11.68
CA PHE A 133 5.11 18.29 11.72
C PHE A 133 5.91 18.17 13.02
N ILE A 134 6.52 19.24 13.50
CA ILE A 134 7.29 19.26 14.77
C ILE A 134 6.37 18.97 15.95
N GLU A 135 5.19 19.62 16.01
CA GLU A 135 4.20 19.42 17.07
C GLU A 135 3.69 17.96 17.09
N GLU A 136 3.38 17.40 15.93
CA GLU A 136 2.92 16.00 15.84
C GLU A 136 3.98 14.96 16.24
N ASN A 137 5.25 15.31 16.19
CA ASN A 137 6.39 14.42 16.45
C ASN A 137 7.21 14.84 17.68
N GLU A 138 6.71 15.77 18.52
CA GLU A 138 7.40 16.33 19.70
C GLU A 138 7.96 15.26 20.65
N GLN A 139 7.29 14.11 20.72
CA GLN A 139 7.62 13.01 21.63
C GLN A 139 8.94 12.28 21.30
N TRP A 140 9.55 12.52 20.11
CA TRP A 140 10.79 11.86 19.72
C TRP A 140 11.77 12.75 18.93
N ILE A 141 11.27 13.76 18.19
CA ILE A 141 12.07 14.47 17.20
C ILE A 141 13.18 15.31 17.82
N ASP A 142 12.93 15.93 18.99
CA ASP A 142 13.91 16.73 19.70
C ASP A 142 15.07 15.92 20.22
N ASP A 143 14.77 14.74 20.81
CA ASP A 143 15.79 13.85 21.32
C ASP A 143 16.60 13.20 20.20
N TYR A 144 15.94 12.82 19.09
CA TYR A 144 16.62 12.30 17.91
C TYR A 144 17.54 13.33 17.26
N ALA A 145 17.03 14.52 17.00
CA ALA A 145 17.82 15.56 16.35
C ALA A 145 19.03 15.99 17.18
N LEU A 146 18.84 16.14 18.51
CA LEU A 146 19.93 16.45 19.43
C LEU A 146 20.94 15.29 19.51
N TYR A 147 20.47 14.03 19.59
CA TYR A 147 21.32 12.85 19.58
C TYR A 147 22.24 12.81 18.33
N MET A 148 21.66 13.02 17.15
CA MET A 148 22.40 13.01 15.88
C MET A 148 23.40 14.17 15.79
N ALA A 149 23.01 15.37 16.25
CA ALA A 149 23.90 16.52 16.30
C ALA A 149 25.10 16.30 17.23
N ILE A 150 24.87 15.77 18.44
CA ILE A 150 25.94 15.42 19.36
C ILE A 150 26.83 14.33 18.79
N LYS A 151 26.24 13.30 18.17
CA LYS A 151 26.98 12.20 17.54
C LYS A 151 27.93 12.72 16.46
N ALA A 152 27.46 13.63 15.61
CA ALA A 152 28.28 14.29 14.58
C ALA A 152 29.43 15.12 15.20
N ASP A 153 29.17 15.91 16.26
CA ASP A 153 30.16 16.69 17.01
C ASP A 153 31.23 15.78 17.65
N HIS A 154 30.87 14.55 18.01
CA HIS A 154 31.76 13.53 18.55
C HIS A 154 32.38 12.60 17.50
N ASN A 155 32.46 13.00 16.22
CA ASN A 155 33.00 12.20 15.12
C ASN A 155 32.30 10.83 14.97
N ASN A 156 31.00 10.78 15.12
CA ASN A 156 30.14 9.60 15.04
C ASN A 156 30.44 8.51 16.06
N ARG A 157 31.11 8.83 17.16
CA ARG A 157 31.31 7.87 18.27
C ARG A 157 29.96 7.49 18.90
N GLU A 158 29.91 6.25 19.40
CA GLU A 158 28.76 5.77 20.18
C GLU A 158 28.52 6.62 21.44
N TRP A 159 27.24 6.79 21.82
CA TRP A 159 26.87 7.64 22.96
C TRP A 159 27.44 7.18 24.29
N LEU A 160 27.75 5.88 24.44
CA LEU A 160 28.41 5.34 25.62
C LEU A 160 29.80 5.90 25.84
N ALA A 161 30.46 6.38 24.79
CA ALA A 161 31.78 7.02 24.85
C ALA A 161 31.73 8.55 25.03
N TRP A 162 30.53 9.15 25.13
CA TRP A 162 30.37 10.60 25.39
C TRP A 162 30.72 10.96 26.83
N GLU A 163 30.93 12.26 27.10
CA GLU A 163 31.18 12.77 28.43
C GLU A 163 30.05 12.40 29.41
N PRO A 164 30.38 12.07 30.69
CA PRO A 164 29.40 11.57 31.65
C PRO A 164 28.17 12.47 31.82
N ALA A 165 28.30 13.78 31.67
CA ALA A 165 27.21 14.71 31.85
C ALA A 165 26.14 14.58 30.75
N ILE A 166 26.58 14.57 29.48
CA ILE A 166 25.68 14.44 28.34
C ILE A 166 25.21 12.99 28.13
N LYS A 167 26.10 12.01 28.37
CA LYS A 167 25.73 10.59 28.37
C LYS A 167 24.55 10.30 29.31
N LYS A 168 24.54 10.92 30.50
CA LYS A 168 23.45 10.79 31.51
C LYS A 168 22.36 11.85 31.37
N ARG A 169 22.36 12.60 30.27
CA ARG A 169 21.32 13.62 29.96
C ARG A 169 21.11 14.64 31.11
N LYS A 170 22.19 15.08 31.76
CA LYS A 170 22.06 16.09 32.81
C LYS A 170 21.50 17.40 32.23
N PRO A 171 20.53 18.06 32.88
CA PRO A 171 19.83 19.23 32.33
C PRO A 171 20.77 20.33 31.82
N GLU A 172 21.86 20.62 32.59
CA GLU A 172 22.81 21.66 32.22
C GLU A 172 23.61 21.27 30.94
N ALA A 173 24.00 20.01 30.82
CA ALA A 173 24.67 19.51 29.62
C ALA A 173 23.71 19.50 28.41
N MET A 174 22.46 19.08 28.60
CA MET A 174 21.44 19.12 27.56
C MET A 174 21.21 20.55 27.05
N ALA A 175 21.10 21.54 27.95
CA ALA A 175 20.95 22.95 27.58
C ALA A 175 22.18 23.47 26.81
N ALA A 176 23.39 23.19 27.31
CA ALA A 176 24.64 23.62 26.68
C ALA A 176 24.81 23.05 25.27
N TYR A 177 24.48 21.77 25.04
CA TYR A 177 24.57 21.15 23.72
C TYR A 177 23.47 21.66 22.76
N ARG A 178 22.25 21.93 23.24
CA ARG A 178 21.20 22.58 22.41
C ARG A 178 21.63 23.98 21.97
N GLU A 179 22.24 24.75 22.84
CA GLU A 179 22.78 26.07 22.50
C GLU A 179 23.95 25.96 21.50
N LYS A 180 24.91 25.07 21.78
CA LYS A 180 26.11 24.88 20.92
C LYS A 180 25.74 24.37 19.51
N LEU A 181 24.81 23.42 19.40
CA LEU A 181 24.52 22.66 18.19
C LEU A 181 23.14 23.01 17.60
N GLY A 182 22.56 24.16 17.93
CA GLY A 182 21.20 24.52 17.53
C GLY A 182 20.94 24.42 16.01
N GLU A 183 21.92 24.83 15.19
CA GLU A 183 21.83 24.74 13.73
C GLU A 183 21.86 23.27 13.25
N ASP A 184 22.71 22.42 13.84
CA ASP A 184 22.78 21.00 13.52
C ASP A 184 21.51 20.25 13.97
N VAL A 185 20.98 20.57 15.13
CA VAL A 185 19.70 20.03 15.60
C VAL A 185 18.59 20.38 14.58
N GLU A 186 18.54 21.62 14.14
CA GLU A 186 17.58 22.06 13.13
C GLU A 186 17.76 21.36 11.79
N PHE A 187 19.00 21.12 11.38
CA PHE A 187 19.29 20.34 10.18
C PHE A 187 18.71 18.93 10.24
N TYR A 188 18.87 18.21 11.36
CA TYR A 188 18.30 16.88 11.50
C TYR A 188 16.77 16.90 11.57
N LYS A 189 16.14 17.93 12.13
CA LYS A 189 14.70 18.14 12.06
C LYS A 189 14.22 18.37 10.62
N PHE A 190 14.91 19.24 9.89
CA PHE A 190 14.65 19.47 8.47
C PHE A 190 14.73 18.19 7.63
N LEU A 191 15.71 17.33 7.88
CA LEU A 191 15.82 16.06 7.18
C LEU A 191 14.60 15.16 7.44
N GLN A 192 14.12 15.12 8.68
CA GLN A 192 12.93 14.34 9.00
C GLN A 192 11.67 14.94 8.37
N PHE A 193 11.51 16.24 8.38
CA PHE A 193 10.43 16.92 7.69
C PHE A 193 10.42 16.57 6.20
N LYS A 194 11.55 16.68 5.50
CA LYS A 194 11.66 16.33 4.07
C LYS A 194 11.42 14.86 3.79
N PHE A 195 11.83 13.97 4.70
CA PHE A 195 11.51 12.55 4.59
C PHE A 195 9.99 12.32 4.64
N TYR A 196 9.30 12.86 5.63
CA TYR A 196 7.85 12.67 5.79
C TYR A 196 7.05 13.35 4.67
N GLU A 197 7.49 14.53 4.23
CA GLU A 197 6.89 15.27 3.11
C GLU A 197 6.93 14.48 1.79
N GLN A 198 7.90 13.59 1.61
CA GLN A 198 8.00 12.71 0.43
C GLN A 198 7.38 11.33 0.67
N TRP A 199 7.53 10.76 1.87
CA TRP A 199 7.01 9.43 2.18
C TRP A 199 5.49 9.36 2.25
N MET A 200 4.87 10.34 2.91
CA MET A 200 3.42 10.30 3.13
C MET A 200 2.62 10.38 1.82
N PRO A 201 2.95 11.26 0.85
CA PRO A 201 2.32 11.26 -0.46
C PRO A 201 2.56 9.98 -1.27
N LEU A 202 3.76 9.39 -1.19
CA LEU A 202 4.06 8.10 -1.85
C LEU A 202 3.18 6.98 -1.28
N LYS A 203 3.07 6.88 0.04
CA LYS A 203 2.19 5.92 0.71
C LYS A 203 0.73 6.12 0.29
N GLU A 204 0.25 7.35 0.31
CA GLU A 204 -1.11 7.68 -0.11
C GLU A 204 -1.34 7.32 -1.58
N TYR A 205 -0.37 7.59 -2.46
CA TYR A 205 -0.43 7.18 -3.86
C TYR A 205 -0.53 5.65 -4.01
N ALA A 206 0.29 4.90 -3.26
CA ALA A 206 0.21 3.44 -3.24
C ALA A 206 -1.18 2.97 -2.80
N ASN A 207 -1.71 3.54 -1.71
CA ASN A 207 -3.03 3.18 -1.18
C ASN A 207 -4.17 3.50 -2.17
N ARG A 208 -4.15 4.66 -2.83
CA ARG A 208 -5.13 5.02 -3.88
C ARG A 208 -5.08 4.04 -5.07
N ASN A 209 -3.92 3.46 -5.36
CA ASN A 209 -3.76 2.42 -6.38
C ASN A 209 -4.04 1.00 -5.87
N GLY A 210 -4.57 0.86 -4.65
CA GLY A 210 -4.93 -0.43 -4.05
C GLY A 210 -3.73 -1.22 -3.54
N ILE A 211 -2.57 -0.60 -3.41
CA ILE A 211 -1.33 -1.19 -2.88
C ILE A 211 -1.18 -0.79 -1.41
N SER A 212 -1.15 -1.78 -0.53
CA SER A 212 -0.84 -1.58 0.90
C SER A 212 0.65 -1.78 1.15
N ILE A 213 1.26 -0.90 1.94
CA ILE A 213 2.68 -1.00 2.29
C ILE A 213 2.84 -1.87 3.54
N ILE A 214 3.63 -2.93 3.41
CA ILE A 214 4.08 -3.74 4.54
C ILE A 214 5.45 -3.20 4.95
N GLY A 215 5.50 -2.59 6.15
CA GLY A 215 6.75 -2.20 6.78
C GLY A 215 7.30 -3.29 7.67
N ASP A 216 8.53 -3.12 8.12
CA ASP A 216 9.25 -4.06 8.95
C ASP A 216 9.87 -3.34 10.14
N ILE A 217 9.71 -3.89 11.33
CA ILE A 217 10.32 -3.36 12.55
C ILE A 217 11.01 -4.48 13.33
N PRO A 218 12.30 -4.34 13.67
CA PRO A 218 12.95 -5.28 14.56
C PRO A 218 12.34 -5.19 15.95
N ILE A 219 12.21 -6.31 16.65
CA ILE A 219 11.70 -6.29 18.04
C ILE A 219 12.58 -5.39 18.93
N TYR A 220 13.90 -5.48 18.79
CA TYR A 220 14.85 -4.68 19.54
C TYR A 220 15.27 -3.41 18.80
N VAL A 221 15.83 -2.45 19.54
CA VAL A 221 16.46 -1.25 19.00
C VAL A 221 17.98 -1.33 19.16
N ALA A 222 18.72 -0.59 18.33
CA ALA A 222 20.17 -0.55 18.43
C ALA A 222 20.61 0.10 19.75
N LEU A 223 21.68 -0.43 20.37
CA LEU A 223 22.25 0.16 21.58
C LEU A 223 22.70 1.60 21.32
N ASP A 224 23.35 1.85 20.17
CA ASP A 224 23.75 3.17 19.75
C ASP A 224 22.61 3.87 18.98
N SER A 225 21.58 4.27 19.74
CA SER A 225 20.40 4.93 19.23
C SER A 225 19.90 6.04 20.15
N ALA A 226 19.15 6.97 19.59
CA ALA A 226 18.44 8.00 20.34
C ALA A 226 17.43 7.37 21.32
N ASP A 227 16.82 6.26 20.92
CA ASP A 227 15.81 5.55 21.73
C ASP A 227 16.40 5.07 23.06
N VAL A 228 17.55 4.42 23.02
CA VAL A 228 18.21 3.91 24.24
C VAL A 228 18.78 5.06 25.06
N TRP A 229 19.43 6.03 24.42
CA TRP A 229 19.99 7.20 25.11
C TRP A 229 18.92 8.04 25.82
N ALA A 230 17.74 8.18 25.20
CA ALA A 230 16.64 8.97 25.76
C ALA A 230 15.84 8.23 26.84
N ASN A 231 15.81 6.89 26.79
CA ASN A 231 14.93 6.05 27.63
C ASN A 231 15.72 4.93 28.33
N THR A 232 16.85 5.25 28.97
CA THR A 232 17.76 4.26 29.56
C THR A 232 17.09 3.39 30.63
N ASP A 233 16.04 3.85 31.28
CA ASP A 233 15.25 3.14 32.28
C ASP A 233 14.36 2.03 31.68
N GLN A 234 14.10 2.07 30.39
CA GLN A 234 13.33 1.04 29.67
C GLN A 234 14.16 -0.19 29.28
N PHE A 235 15.46 -0.19 29.55
CA PHE A 235 16.41 -1.23 29.15
C PHE A 235 17.22 -1.76 30.30
N GLN A 236 17.63 -3.03 30.23
CA GLN A 236 18.47 -3.70 31.25
C GLN A 236 19.94 -3.23 31.15
N LEU A 237 20.19 -2.02 31.62
CA LEU A 237 21.52 -1.40 31.63
C LEU A 237 22.10 -1.39 33.04
N SER A 238 23.44 -1.44 33.14
CA SER A 238 24.17 -1.30 34.39
C SER A 238 24.22 0.16 34.88
N GLY A 239 24.76 0.42 36.03
CA GLY A 239 24.99 1.80 36.52
C GLY A 239 25.93 2.65 35.64
N SER A 240 26.74 2.01 34.78
CA SER A 240 27.55 2.67 33.75
C SER A 240 26.80 2.89 32.45
N LEU A 241 25.54 2.48 32.37
CA LEU A 241 24.66 2.50 31.18
C LEU A 241 25.07 1.48 30.11
N ALA A 242 26.05 0.63 30.36
CA ALA A 242 26.38 -0.48 29.44
C ALA A 242 25.45 -1.68 29.69
N PRO A 243 25.03 -2.43 28.65
CA PRO A 243 24.23 -3.63 28.86
C PRO A 243 25.05 -4.73 29.56
N ALA A 244 24.47 -5.40 30.56
CA ALA A 244 25.04 -6.60 31.13
C ALA A 244 24.77 -7.85 30.29
N VAL A 245 23.66 -7.83 29.58
CA VAL A 245 23.20 -8.85 28.65
C VAL A 245 22.69 -8.18 27.37
N VAL A 246 22.79 -8.90 26.26
CA VAL A 246 22.34 -8.44 24.94
C VAL A 246 21.45 -9.50 24.28
N ALA A 247 20.67 -9.07 23.32
CA ALA A 247 19.81 -9.94 22.52
C ALA A 247 20.61 -10.76 21.51
N GLY A 248 20.05 -11.90 21.15
CA GLY A 248 20.57 -12.80 20.13
C GLY A 248 19.69 -14.04 20.01
N CYS A 249 20.20 -15.07 19.35
CA CYS A 249 19.55 -16.38 19.28
C CYS A 249 20.55 -17.52 19.44
N PRO A 250 20.07 -18.69 19.93
CA PRO A 250 20.91 -19.90 19.95
C PRO A 250 21.18 -20.40 18.54
N PRO A 251 22.03 -21.42 18.38
CA PRO A 251 22.18 -22.13 17.09
C PRO A 251 20.82 -22.54 16.51
N ASP A 252 20.60 -22.21 15.25
CA ASP A 252 19.37 -22.48 14.49
C ASP A 252 19.68 -22.78 13.03
N MET A 253 18.65 -22.78 12.18
CA MET A 253 18.75 -23.01 10.73
C MET A 253 19.46 -21.90 9.96
N PHE A 254 19.53 -20.68 10.54
CA PHE A 254 20.23 -19.54 9.91
C PHE A 254 21.72 -19.49 10.32
N SER A 255 22.06 -19.98 11.52
CA SER A 255 23.41 -19.95 12.05
C SER A 255 23.70 -21.12 12.97
N SER A 256 24.62 -22.00 12.57
CA SER A 256 25.06 -23.15 13.38
C SER A 256 25.76 -22.77 14.70
N TYR A 257 26.20 -21.51 14.84
CA TYR A 257 26.86 -20.97 16.04
C TYR A 257 25.94 -20.09 16.88
N GLY A 258 24.72 -19.83 16.42
CA GLY A 258 23.84 -18.82 16.96
C GLY A 258 24.26 -17.41 16.54
N GLN A 259 23.52 -16.41 17.00
CA GLN A 259 23.77 -15.01 16.66
C GLN A 259 23.79 -14.16 17.92
N LYS A 260 24.69 -13.18 17.98
CA LYS A 260 24.74 -12.14 19.00
C LYS A 260 24.50 -10.81 18.33
N TRP A 261 23.30 -10.24 18.50
CA TRP A 261 22.90 -9.02 17.80
C TRP A 261 23.41 -7.74 18.47
N GLY A 262 23.73 -7.81 19.78
CA GLY A 262 24.27 -6.66 20.52
C GLY A 262 23.23 -5.65 20.99
N ASN A 263 21.96 -5.83 20.63
CA ASN A 263 20.87 -4.96 21.07
C ASN A 263 20.63 -5.10 22.58
N PRO A 264 20.35 -4.01 23.31
CA PRO A 264 19.98 -4.08 24.71
C PRO A 264 18.62 -4.77 24.87
N ILE A 265 18.45 -5.49 25.96
CA ILE A 265 17.19 -6.15 26.29
C ILE A 265 16.30 -5.16 27.04
N TYR A 266 15.02 -5.13 26.73
CA TYR A 266 14.02 -4.34 27.43
C TYR A 266 13.88 -4.76 28.91
N ASP A 267 13.63 -3.81 29.79
CA ASP A 267 13.15 -4.07 31.13
C ASP A 267 11.62 -4.17 31.12
N TRP A 268 11.15 -5.39 30.84
CA TRP A 268 9.71 -5.65 30.71
C TRP A 268 8.92 -5.35 31.99
N ASP A 269 9.54 -5.47 33.15
CA ASP A 269 8.90 -5.17 34.44
C ASP A 269 8.70 -3.65 34.62
N VAL A 270 9.62 -2.85 34.10
CA VAL A 270 9.47 -1.38 34.08
C VAL A 270 8.42 -0.98 33.05
N MET A 271 8.50 -1.52 31.85
CA MET A 271 7.54 -1.21 30.79
C MET A 271 6.10 -1.62 31.13
N GLU A 272 5.91 -2.72 31.84
CA GLU A 272 4.57 -3.14 32.30
C GLU A 272 3.95 -2.14 33.29
N LYS A 273 4.76 -1.49 34.13
CA LYS A 273 4.26 -0.51 35.12
C LYS A 273 3.72 0.76 34.50
N ASP A 274 4.22 1.16 33.32
CA ASP A 274 3.73 2.31 32.57
C ASP A 274 2.81 1.89 31.40
N ASP A 275 2.30 0.66 31.44
CA ASP A 275 1.41 0.10 30.43
C ASP A 275 2.01 0.12 29.02
N PHE A 276 3.31 -0.22 28.93
CA PHE A 276 4.10 -0.27 27.69
C PHE A 276 4.06 1.04 26.90
N ALA A 277 4.10 2.18 27.57
CA ALA A 277 3.94 3.51 26.96
C ALA A 277 4.91 3.76 25.78
N TRP A 278 6.18 3.34 25.92
CA TRP A 278 7.17 3.47 24.85
C TRP A 278 6.80 2.60 23.62
N TRP A 279 6.37 1.34 23.84
CA TRP A 279 5.93 0.46 22.76
C TRP A 279 4.67 0.97 22.05
N LYS A 280 3.71 1.51 22.79
CA LYS A 280 2.51 2.14 22.21
C LYS A 280 2.87 3.32 21.30
N LYS A 281 3.81 4.18 21.73
CA LYS A 281 4.32 5.29 20.90
C LYS A 281 4.99 4.75 19.62
N ARG A 282 5.86 3.73 19.76
CA ARG A 282 6.54 3.11 18.62
C ARG A 282 5.56 2.54 17.61
N ILE A 283 4.58 1.76 18.07
CA ILE A 283 3.58 1.15 17.18
C ILE A 283 2.69 2.20 16.53
N ALA A 284 2.26 3.23 17.25
CA ALA A 284 1.47 4.32 16.70
C ALA A 284 2.25 5.10 15.62
N ALA A 285 3.54 5.36 15.83
CA ALA A 285 4.40 5.99 14.83
C ALA A 285 4.59 5.08 13.60
N SER A 286 4.84 3.78 13.79
CA SER A 286 4.95 2.83 12.69
C SER A 286 3.65 2.69 11.90
N ALA A 287 2.48 2.75 12.55
CA ALA A 287 1.17 2.69 11.92
C ALA A 287 0.85 3.91 11.04
N LYS A 288 1.46 5.08 11.32
CA LYS A 288 1.41 6.23 10.41
C LYS A 288 2.18 5.93 9.09
N LEU A 289 3.33 5.26 9.20
CA LEU A 289 4.22 4.98 8.07
C LEU A 289 3.76 3.79 7.22
N TYR A 290 3.09 2.79 7.82
CA TYR A 290 2.76 1.51 7.17
C TYR A 290 1.31 1.13 7.33
N ASP A 291 0.77 0.38 6.37
CA ASP A 291 -0.58 -0.21 6.45
C ASP A 291 -0.56 -1.55 7.18
N VAL A 292 0.56 -2.25 7.08
CA VAL A 292 0.83 -3.52 7.75
C VAL A 292 2.23 -3.46 8.35
N ILE A 293 2.41 -3.93 9.58
CA ILE A 293 3.68 -3.93 10.28
C ILE A 293 4.13 -5.37 10.51
N ARG A 294 5.23 -5.79 9.89
CA ARG A 294 5.89 -7.04 10.24
C ARG A 294 6.74 -6.79 11.49
N ILE A 295 6.46 -7.52 12.56
CA ILE A 295 7.31 -7.51 13.76
C ILE A 295 8.30 -8.65 13.61
N ASP A 296 9.55 -8.28 13.38
CA ASP A 296 10.67 -9.19 13.27
C ASP A 296 11.01 -9.82 14.62
N HIS A 297 11.34 -11.11 14.62
CA HIS A 297 11.62 -11.91 15.82
C HIS A 297 10.47 -11.88 16.85
N PHE A 298 9.23 -12.03 16.39
CA PHE A 298 8.03 -12.00 17.24
C PHE A 298 8.08 -13.04 18.39
N ILE A 299 8.80 -14.15 18.22
CA ILE A 299 9.01 -15.17 19.26
C ILE A 299 9.61 -14.56 20.53
N GLY A 300 10.36 -13.47 20.43
CA GLY A 300 10.94 -12.73 21.56
C GLY A 300 9.90 -12.12 22.49
N ILE A 301 8.65 -11.94 22.03
CA ILE A 301 7.53 -11.50 22.89
C ILE A 301 7.13 -12.61 23.89
N VAL A 302 7.26 -13.87 23.50
CA VAL A 302 6.98 -15.01 24.40
C VAL A 302 8.19 -15.35 25.25
N ARG A 303 9.32 -15.54 24.58
CA ARG A 303 10.61 -15.83 25.23
C ARG A 303 11.74 -15.22 24.41
N TYR A 304 12.63 -14.56 25.07
CA TYR A 304 13.79 -13.95 24.43
C TYR A 304 15.09 -14.58 24.89
N TYR A 305 16.08 -14.60 23.99
CA TYR A 305 17.39 -15.16 24.29
C TYR A 305 18.34 -14.06 24.77
N SER A 306 18.90 -14.26 25.95
CA SER A 306 19.73 -13.30 26.68
C SER A 306 21.16 -13.81 26.73
N ILE A 307 22.10 -13.09 26.11
CA ILE A 307 23.51 -13.46 26.02
C ILE A 307 24.30 -12.51 26.91
N PRO A 308 25.20 -12.99 27.81
CA PRO A 308 26.11 -12.12 28.53
C PRO A 308 26.87 -11.19 27.60
N ALA A 309 26.99 -9.91 27.95
CA ALA A 309 27.59 -8.92 27.03
C ALA A 309 29.02 -9.28 26.58
N ASN A 310 29.78 -9.97 27.44
CA ASN A 310 31.14 -10.48 27.17
C ASN A 310 31.16 -11.98 26.78
N GLY A 311 29.97 -12.62 26.61
CA GLY A 311 29.85 -14.02 26.26
C GLY A 311 29.63 -14.24 24.74
N GLU A 312 29.60 -15.52 24.36
CA GLU A 312 29.26 -16.00 23.04
C GLU A 312 27.78 -16.44 22.96
N PRO A 313 27.21 -16.63 21.77
CA PRO A 313 25.81 -17.08 21.66
C PRO A 313 25.48 -18.34 22.46
N LYS A 314 26.38 -19.30 22.54
CA LYS A 314 26.21 -20.54 23.33
C LYS A 314 26.06 -20.32 24.84
N ASP A 315 26.52 -19.16 25.34
CA ASP A 315 26.49 -18.82 26.79
C ASP A 315 25.16 -18.17 27.16
N GLY A 316 24.27 -17.97 26.19
CA GLY A 316 22.97 -17.36 26.41
C GLY A 316 21.94 -18.33 26.98
N TYR A 317 20.82 -17.77 27.44
CA TYR A 317 19.71 -18.51 28.00
C TYR A 317 18.38 -17.82 27.71
N TYR A 318 17.31 -18.59 27.64
CA TYR A 318 15.96 -18.06 27.44
C TYR A 318 15.39 -17.43 28.70
N ARG A 319 14.69 -16.32 28.51
CA ARG A 319 13.92 -15.64 29.56
C ARG A 319 12.49 -15.40 29.05
N GLN A 320 11.55 -15.32 29.99
CA GLN A 320 10.13 -15.09 29.69
C GLN A 320 9.91 -13.64 29.25
N GLY A 321 9.22 -13.48 28.13
CA GLY A 321 8.78 -12.19 27.61
C GLY A 321 7.43 -11.74 28.15
N PRO A 322 6.94 -10.56 27.78
CA PRO A 322 5.70 -9.96 28.29
C PRO A 322 4.42 -10.65 27.76
N GLY A 323 4.53 -11.45 26.71
CA GLY A 323 3.45 -12.25 26.15
C GLY A 323 2.23 -11.42 25.73
N LYS A 324 1.05 -11.90 26.11
CA LYS A 324 -0.23 -11.27 25.74
C LYS A 324 -0.38 -9.82 26.19
N LYS A 325 0.24 -9.40 27.28
CA LYS A 325 0.16 -8.02 27.77
C LYS A 325 0.71 -7.02 26.77
N LEU A 326 1.84 -7.34 26.11
CA LEU A 326 2.37 -6.49 25.03
C LEU A 326 1.49 -6.51 23.79
N ILE A 327 0.90 -7.67 23.44
CA ILE A 327 -0.06 -7.75 22.31
C ILE A 327 -1.25 -6.83 22.55
N ASP A 328 -1.82 -6.84 23.77
CA ASP A 328 -2.95 -5.97 24.13
C ASP A 328 -2.55 -4.47 24.05
N ALA A 329 -1.32 -4.13 24.44
CA ALA A 329 -0.79 -2.78 24.30
C ALA A 329 -0.62 -2.38 22.83
N ILE A 330 -0.06 -3.26 21.99
CA ILE A 330 0.06 -3.05 20.54
C ILE A 330 -1.33 -2.83 19.91
N ASP A 331 -2.29 -3.72 20.20
CA ASP A 331 -3.65 -3.62 19.67
C ASP A 331 -4.35 -2.31 20.06
N SER A 332 -4.04 -1.77 21.23
CA SER A 332 -4.62 -0.51 21.71
C SER A 332 -4.08 0.73 20.96
N ALA A 333 -2.92 0.63 20.33
CA ALA A 333 -2.19 1.76 19.74
C ALA A 333 -2.09 1.71 18.21
N ILE A 334 -2.36 0.54 17.60
CA ILE A 334 -2.07 0.32 16.17
C ILE A 334 -3.08 0.98 15.21
N GLY A 335 -4.26 1.39 15.69
CA GLY A 335 -5.28 2.01 14.85
C GLY A 335 -5.87 1.03 13.82
N SER A 336 -5.86 1.44 12.55
CA SER A 336 -6.38 0.64 11.42
C SER A 336 -5.32 -0.28 10.78
N SER A 337 -4.04 -0.10 11.09
CA SER A 337 -2.96 -0.94 10.57
C SER A 337 -3.03 -2.36 11.10
N LYS A 338 -2.36 -3.29 10.42
CA LYS A 338 -2.34 -4.72 10.75
C LYS A 338 -0.93 -5.15 11.14
N VAL A 339 -0.82 -6.33 11.76
CA VAL A 339 0.47 -6.91 12.16
C VAL A 339 0.68 -8.25 11.46
N ILE A 340 1.92 -8.52 11.05
CA ILE A 340 2.44 -9.84 10.70
C ILE A 340 3.41 -10.25 11.82
N ALA A 341 3.22 -11.44 12.38
CA ALA A 341 4.13 -12.01 13.36
C ALA A 341 5.20 -12.84 12.64
N GLU A 342 6.47 -12.42 12.73
CA GLU A 342 7.57 -13.27 12.28
C GLU A 342 7.83 -14.33 13.37
N ASP A 343 7.28 -15.53 13.16
CA ASP A 343 7.29 -16.68 14.07
C ASP A 343 8.25 -17.79 13.60
N LEU A 344 9.31 -17.41 12.89
CA LEU A 344 10.34 -18.32 12.40
C LEU A 344 11.38 -18.66 13.48
N GLY A 345 12.12 -19.76 13.29
CA GLY A 345 13.18 -20.22 14.22
C GLY A 345 12.74 -21.35 15.15
N VAL A 346 13.26 -21.38 16.39
CA VAL A 346 12.93 -22.45 17.34
C VAL A 346 11.57 -22.21 17.99
N VAL A 347 10.54 -22.68 17.32
CA VAL A 347 9.14 -22.50 17.72
C VAL A 347 8.79 -23.48 18.86
N VAL A 348 8.18 -22.94 19.93
CA VAL A 348 7.62 -23.70 21.04
C VAL A 348 6.10 -23.56 21.10
N PRO A 349 5.36 -24.48 21.75
CA PRO A 349 3.91 -24.44 21.81
C PRO A 349 3.33 -23.10 22.29
N GLU A 350 4.03 -22.42 23.21
CA GLU A 350 3.62 -21.11 23.75
C GLU A 350 3.66 -20.01 22.67
N VAL A 351 4.61 -20.05 21.72
CA VAL A 351 4.68 -19.13 20.60
C VAL A 351 3.50 -19.36 19.66
N GLN A 352 3.25 -20.61 19.24
CA GLN A 352 2.11 -20.96 18.41
C GLN A 352 0.78 -20.55 19.05
N LYS A 353 0.66 -20.75 20.36
CA LYS A 353 -0.50 -20.33 21.13
C LYS A 353 -0.69 -18.82 21.08
N LEU A 354 0.36 -18.02 21.35
CA LEU A 354 0.28 -16.56 21.34
C LEU A 354 -0.04 -16.01 19.96
N VAL A 355 0.58 -16.52 18.89
CA VAL A 355 0.29 -16.13 17.50
C VAL A 355 -1.18 -16.41 17.18
N LYS A 356 -1.70 -17.59 17.55
CA LYS A 356 -3.11 -17.93 17.34
C LYS A 356 -4.05 -17.03 18.16
N GLU A 357 -3.74 -16.75 19.41
CA GLU A 357 -4.54 -15.91 20.30
C GLU A 357 -4.52 -14.43 19.90
N SER A 358 -3.41 -13.94 19.35
CA SER A 358 -3.29 -12.58 18.82
C SER A 358 -4.18 -12.39 17.58
N GLY A 359 -4.41 -13.44 16.80
CA GLY A 359 -5.08 -13.39 15.51
C GLY A 359 -4.21 -12.79 14.39
N TYR A 360 -2.95 -12.49 14.67
CA TYR A 360 -1.98 -12.04 13.66
C TYR A 360 -1.61 -13.19 12.72
N PRO A 361 -1.47 -12.96 11.41
CA PRO A 361 -0.87 -13.95 10.53
C PRO A 361 0.60 -14.21 10.91
N GLY A 362 0.97 -15.48 10.99
CA GLY A 362 2.34 -15.92 11.05
C GLY A 362 2.99 -16.00 9.68
N MET A 363 4.24 -16.46 9.61
CA MET A 363 5.00 -16.57 8.37
C MET A 363 5.28 -18.03 7.99
N LYS A 364 5.35 -18.31 6.69
CA LYS A 364 5.83 -19.56 6.12
C LYS A 364 6.88 -19.29 5.05
N VAL A 365 8.05 -19.92 5.17
CA VAL A 365 9.16 -19.78 4.23
C VAL A 365 9.38 -21.11 3.53
N LEU A 366 9.22 -21.13 2.21
CA LEU A 366 9.23 -22.36 1.41
C LEU A 366 10.62 -23.00 1.34
N GLU A 367 11.69 -22.24 1.50
CA GLU A 367 13.05 -22.78 1.61
C GLU A 367 13.26 -23.70 2.83
N PHE A 368 12.40 -23.61 3.85
CA PHE A 368 12.43 -24.52 5.01
C PHE A 368 11.56 -25.75 4.86
N ALA A 369 10.89 -25.91 3.71
CA ALA A 369 9.90 -26.95 3.49
C ALA A 369 10.50 -28.31 3.08
N PHE A 370 11.62 -28.31 2.36
CA PHE A 370 12.14 -29.51 1.70
C PHE A 370 13.21 -30.19 2.54
N ASP A 371 12.80 -30.92 3.56
CA ASP A 371 13.63 -31.72 4.46
C ASP A 371 13.34 -33.26 4.37
N GLY A 372 12.51 -33.65 3.40
CA GLY A 372 12.04 -35.03 3.26
C GLY A 372 10.86 -35.40 4.16
N ASN A 373 10.43 -34.54 5.07
CA ASN A 373 9.29 -34.76 5.95
C ASN A 373 8.00 -34.23 5.32
N THR A 374 7.09 -35.10 4.94
CA THR A 374 5.80 -34.71 4.33
C THR A 374 4.84 -33.99 5.26
N ALA A 375 5.08 -34.03 6.57
CA ALA A 375 4.33 -33.29 7.58
C ALA A 375 4.94 -31.91 7.90
N ASN A 376 6.03 -31.50 7.21
CA ASN A 376 6.65 -30.22 7.39
C ASN A 376 5.62 -29.10 7.12
N GLU A 377 5.42 -28.22 8.12
CA GLU A 377 4.41 -27.16 8.06
C GLU A 377 4.69 -26.05 7.04
N TYR A 378 5.91 -25.98 6.52
CA TYR A 378 6.30 -25.04 5.46
C TYR A 378 5.97 -25.55 4.04
N LEU A 379 5.61 -26.82 3.88
CA LEU A 379 5.14 -27.35 2.59
C LEU A 379 3.80 -26.71 2.20
N PRO A 380 3.63 -26.25 0.95
CA PRO A 380 2.44 -25.53 0.50
C PRO A 380 1.11 -26.22 0.80
N HIS A 381 1.04 -27.55 0.73
CA HIS A 381 -0.16 -28.32 1.01
C HIS A 381 -0.53 -28.38 2.51
N ASN A 382 0.41 -28.04 3.40
CA ASN A 382 0.20 -27.96 4.85
C ASN A 382 -0.10 -26.53 5.33
N HIS A 383 -0.07 -25.53 4.45
CA HIS A 383 -0.34 -24.14 4.85
C HIS A 383 -1.79 -23.97 5.31
N ALA A 384 -1.97 -23.26 6.43
CA ALA A 384 -3.28 -22.73 6.85
C ALA A 384 -3.53 -21.33 6.25
N LYS A 385 -4.77 -20.81 6.38
CA LYS A 385 -5.16 -19.55 5.76
C LYS A 385 -4.45 -18.33 6.34
N ASN A 386 -4.48 -18.14 7.65
CA ASN A 386 -3.96 -16.92 8.30
C ASN A 386 -2.43 -16.92 8.39
N TYR A 387 -1.77 -17.03 7.21
CA TYR A 387 -0.33 -16.95 7.07
C TYR A 387 0.08 -16.08 5.89
N VAL A 388 1.27 -15.47 6.00
CA VAL A 388 2.00 -14.86 4.90
C VAL A 388 3.11 -15.82 4.48
N ALA A 389 3.07 -16.27 3.23
CA ALA A 389 4.01 -17.25 2.69
C ALA A 389 5.01 -16.59 1.75
N TYR A 390 6.28 -17.00 1.88
CA TYR A 390 7.43 -16.51 1.13
C TYR A 390 8.14 -17.69 0.47
N ILE A 391 8.85 -17.47 -0.64
CA ILE A 391 9.90 -18.40 -1.08
C ILE A 391 11.04 -18.36 -0.06
N GLY A 392 11.68 -17.20 0.02
CA GLY A 392 12.67 -16.80 0.99
C GLY A 392 12.44 -15.35 1.42
N THR A 393 13.06 -14.93 2.52
CA THR A 393 13.12 -13.54 2.97
C THR A 393 14.45 -12.91 2.53
N HIS A 394 14.68 -11.65 2.89
CA HIS A 394 15.97 -10.96 2.65
C HIS A 394 17.21 -11.67 3.28
N ASP A 395 17.00 -12.61 4.20
CA ASP A 395 18.04 -13.40 4.87
C ASP A 395 18.33 -14.74 4.18
N ASN A 396 17.50 -15.13 3.23
CA ASN A 396 17.58 -16.42 2.54
C ASN A 396 18.38 -16.35 1.25
N ASP A 397 18.69 -17.50 0.68
CA ASP A 397 19.24 -17.61 -0.66
C ASP A 397 18.26 -17.10 -1.72
N MET A 398 18.75 -16.74 -2.88
CA MET A 398 17.89 -16.53 -4.02
C MET A 398 17.39 -17.89 -4.52
N LEU A 399 16.12 -17.97 -4.94
CA LEU A 399 15.44 -19.19 -5.35
C LEU A 399 16.28 -20.09 -6.27
N LYS A 400 16.91 -19.50 -7.28
CA LYS A 400 17.75 -20.21 -8.24
C LYS A 400 18.96 -20.86 -7.56
N SER A 401 19.63 -20.13 -6.67
CA SER A 401 20.78 -20.62 -5.91
C SER A 401 20.36 -21.63 -4.85
N TYR A 402 19.21 -21.42 -4.20
CA TYR A 402 18.66 -22.36 -3.23
C TYR A 402 18.45 -23.74 -3.85
N ILE A 403 17.75 -23.84 -5.00
CA ILE A 403 17.48 -25.12 -5.65
C ILE A 403 18.77 -25.79 -6.10
N SER A 404 19.68 -25.05 -6.76
CA SER A 404 20.94 -25.60 -7.27
C SER A 404 21.92 -26.00 -6.17
N GLY A 405 21.82 -25.41 -4.99
CA GLY A 405 22.67 -25.69 -3.82
C GLY A 405 22.25 -26.90 -2.99
N GLN A 406 21.07 -27.50 -3.27
CA GLN A 406 20.61 -28.69 -2.55
C GLN A 406 21.34 -29.95 -2.97
N SER A 407 21.35 -31.00 -2.12
CA SER A 407 21.85 -32.31 -2.49
C SER A 407 21.05 -32.94 -3.65
N GLU A 408 21.64 -33.83 -4.44
CA GLU A 408 20.96 -34.47 -5.54
C GLU A 408 19.67 -35.19 -5.11
N GLU A 409 19.67 -35.81 -3.95
CA GLU A 409 18.51 -36.50 -3.38
C GLU A 409 17.37 -35.49 -3.06
N LEU A 410 17.73 -34.35 -2.54
CA LEU A 410 16.76 -33.32 -2.20
C LEU A 410 16.24 -32.61 -3.45
N GLN A 411 17.10 -32.36 -4.44
CA GLN A 411 16.68 -31.87 -5.75
C GLN A 411 15.70 -32.85 -6.42
N GLU A 412 15.98 -34.15 -6.40
CA GLU A 412 15.07 -35.17 -6.94
C GLU A 412 13.71 -35.14 -6.22
N TYR A 413 13.70 -35.04 -4.89
CA TYR A 413 12.47 -34.90 -4.10
C TYR A 413 11.70 -33.65 -4.48
N MET A 414 12.38 -32.50 -4.55
CA MET A 414 11.79 -31.23 -4.94
C MET A 414 11.18 -31.30 -6.35
N MET A 415 11.91 -31.84 -7.33
CA MET A 415 11.42 -31.93 -8.71
C MET A 415 10.18 -32.85 -8.79
N LYS A 416 10.14 -33.95 -8.06
CA LYS A 416 8.95 -34.82 -7.98
C LYS A 416 7.78 -34.10 -7.32
N TYR A 417 8.01 -33.41 -6.20
CA TYR A 417 6.97 -32.65 -5.49
C TYR A 417 6.36 -31.54 -6.35
N LEU A 418 7.22 -30.82 -7.05
CA LEU A 418 6.85 -29.69 -7.91
C LEU A 418 6.36 -30.11 -9.30
N MET A 419 6.46 -31.40 -9.64
CA MET A 419 6.21 -31.90 -11.00
C MET A 419 7.04 -31.16 -12.06
N ALA A 420 8.31 -30.90 -11.73
CA ALA A 420 9.25 -30.17 -12.57
C ALA A 420 10.15 -31.07 -13.37
N ASN A 421 10.55 -30.64 -14.59
CA ASN A 421 11.37 -31.41 -15.53
C ASN A 421 12.85 -30.98 -15.51
N SER A 422 13.17 -29.84 -14.90
CA SER A 422 14.54 -29.32 -14.75
C SER A 422 14.60 -28.40 -13.53
N LEU A 423 15.80 -27.98 -13.11
CA LEU A 423 15.99 -27.07 -12.00
C LEU A 423 15.38 -25.67 -12.30
N ASP A 424 15.50 -25.19 -13.54
CA ASP A 424 14.88 -23.91 -13.94
C ASP A 424 13.34 -23.99 -13.93
N ASP A 425 12.77 -25.09 -14.44
CA ASP A 425 11.33 -25.37 -14.33
C ASP A 425 10.91 -25.52 -12.86
N GLY A 426 11.78 -26.10 -12.02
CA GLY A 426 11.60 -26.19 -10.57
C GLY A 426 11.45 -24.84 -9.89
N ALA A 427 12.26 -23.86 -10.26
CA ALA A 427 12.15 -22.50 -9.74
C ALA A 427 10.78 -21.86 -10.08
N GLU A 428 10.36 -21.99 -11.32
CA GLU A 428 9.03 -21.51 -11.74
C GLU A 428 7.89 -22.22 -11.01
N LYS A 429 7.96 -23.56 -10.92
CA LYS A 429 6.96 -24.38 -10.21
C LYS A 429 6.90 -24.09 -8.72
N MET A 430 8.02 -23.70 -8.09
CA MET A 430 8.04 -23.26 -6.68
C MET A 430 7.20 -22.00 -6.48
N ILE A 431 7.31 -21.03 -7.39
CA ILE A 431 6.46 -19.80 -7.38
C ILE A 431 4.99 -20.19 -7.55
N HIS A 432 4.68 -21.09 -8.50
CA HIS A 432 3.31 -21.60 -8.69
C HIS A 432 2.78 -22.29 -7.43
N ALA A 433 3.56 -23.18 -6.81
CA ALA A 433 3.18 -23.90 -5.60
C ALA A 433 2.86 -22.94 -4.44
N LEU A 434 3.67 -21.87 -4.29
CA LEU A 434 3.41 -20.83 -3.30
C LEU A 434 2.09 -20.11 -3.59
N TYR A 435 1.85 -19.68 -4.82
CA TYR A 435 0.61 -18.99 -5.21
C TYR A 435 -0.63 -19.91 -5.07
N MET A 436 -0.50 -21.20 -5.32
CA MET A 436 -1.56 -22.21 -5.18
C MET A 436 -1.89 -22.49 -3.70
N SER A 437 -0.97 -22.26 -2.79
CA SER A 437 -1.12 -22.59 -1.35
C SER A 437 -2.35 -21.95 -0.72
N SER A 438 -2.78 -22.51 0.42
CA SER A 438 -3.90 -22.00 1.21
C SER A 438 -3.59 -20.72 1.97
N ALA A 439 -2.31 -20.33 2.10
CA ALA A 439 -1.93 -19.10 2.77
C ALA A 439 -2.66 -17.88 2.16
N ASP A 440 -3.18 -17.00 3.01
CA ASP A 440 -3.95 -15.85 2.55
C ASP A 440 -3.08 -14.87 1.74
N THR A 441 -1.86 -14.63 2.17
CA THR A 441 -0.95 -13.70 1.48
C THR A 441 0.31 -14.41 1.03
N VAL A 442 0.81 -14.07 -0.15
CA VAL A 442 2.13 -14.50 -0.65
C VAL A 442 2.96 -13.28 -1.01
N ILE A 443 4.24 -13.32 -0.66
CA ILE A 443 5.20 -12.27 -0.99
C ILE A 443 6.40 -12.91 -1.68
N LEU A 444 6.79 -12.35 -2.82
CA LEU A 444 8.00 -12.73 -3.55
C LEU A 444 9.07 -11.67 -3.41
N GLN A 445 10.32 -12.06 -3.30
CA GLN A 445 11.43 -11.12 -3.48
C GLN A 445 11.54 -10.71 -4.95
N MET A 446 11.87 -9.44 -5.20
CA MET A 446 12.08 -8.97 -6.58
C MET A 446 13.16 -9.76 -7.29
N GLN A 447 14.21 -10.13 -6.59
CA GLN A 447 15.34 -10.90 -7.15
C GLN A 447 14.89 -12.28 -7.67
N ASP A 448 13.98 -12.95 -6.97
CA ASP A 448 13.43 -14.25 -7.40
C ASP A 448 12.57 -14.10 -8.65
N ILE A 449 11.79 -13.03 -8.75
CA ILE A 449 11.00 -12.69 -9.94
C ILE A 449 11.90 -12.49 -11.17
N LEU A 450 13.04 -11.84 -10.95
CA LEU A 450 14.04 -11.57 -12.00
C LEU A 450 14.95 -12.78 -12.30
N GLY A 451 14.81 -13.88 -11.56
CA GLY A 451 15.63 -15.08 -11.72
C GLY A 451 17.12 -14.87 -11.37
N LYS A 452 17.39 -13.99 -10.41
CA LYS A 452 18.75 -13.71 -9.92
C LYS A 452 19.30 -14.88 -9.10
N ASP A 453 20.62 -14.96 -9.03
CA ASP A 453 21.35 -15.85 -8.12
C ASP A 453 21.79 -15.09 -6.84
N ASN A 454 22.59 -15.76 -5.99
CA ASN A 454 23.05 -15.19 -4.72
C ASN A 454 23.95 -13.96 -4.85
N SER A 455 24.38 -13.55 -6.05
CA SER A 455 25.04 -12.27 -6.23
C SER A 455 24.11 -11.09 -5.92
N ALA A 456 22.78 -11.31 -6.03
CA ALA A 456 21.75 -10.31 -5.70
C ALA A 456 21.17 -10.49 -4.28
N ARG A 457 21.71 -11.40 -3.45
CA ARG A 457 21.22 -11.63 -2.08
C ARG A 457 21.42 -10.38 -1.20
N MET A 458 20.38 -10.03 -0.43
CA MET A 458 20.39 -8.83 0.40
C MET A 458 21.26 -8.97 1.65
N ASN A 459 21.13 -10.09 2.36
CA ASN A 459 21.82 -10.29 3.63
C ASN A 459 22.32 -11.72 3.81
N TYR A 460 23.53 -11.82 4.32
CA TYR A 460 24.12 -13.05 4.84
C TYR A 460 24.16 -12.93 6.38
N PRO A 461 23.25 -13.60 7.10
CA PRO A 461 23.20 -13.54 8.55
C PRO A 461 24.55 -13.83 9.20
N SER A 462 24.85 -13.17 10.29
CA SER A 462 26.12 -13.29 11.05
C SER A 462 27.38 -12.81 10.31
N THR A 463 27.25 -12.06 9.21
CA THR A 463 28.39 -11.42 8.51
C THR A 463 28.36 -9.90 8.66
N LEU A 464 29.55 -9.27 8.64
CA LEU A 464 29.70 -7.81 8.64
C LEU A 464 30.19 -7.34 7.29
N GLY A 465 29.50 -6.35 6.71
CA GLY A 465 29.82 -5.75 5.41
C GLY A 465 29.41 -6.60 4.22
N GLY A 466 29.31 -5.99 3.07
CA GLY A 466 28.91 -6.66 1.81
C GLY A 466 27.42 -6.89 1.65
N ASN A 467 26.61 -6.69 2.70
CA ASN A 467 25.17 -6.86 2.70
C ASN A 467 24.42 -5.57 2.30
N TRP A 468 23.12 -5.69 2.01
CA TRP A 468 22.15 -4.59 1.79
C TRP A 468 22.44 -3.74 0.57
N LYS A 469 23.21 -4.22 -0.39
CA LYS A 469 23.75 -3.43 -1.49
C LYS A 469 22.96 -3.55 -2.79
N TRP A 470 22.31 -4.68 -3.03
CA TRP A 470 21.68 -4.96 -4.31
C TRP A 470 20.61 -3.93 -4.68
N ARG A 471 20.57 -3.56 -5.95
CA ARG A 471 19.60 -2.63 -6.53
C ARG A 471 19.02 -3.15 -7.82
N LEU A 472 17.72 -2.87 -8.01
CA LEU A 472 17.04 -3.03 -9.28
C LEU A 472 17.56 -2.00 -10.29
N THR A 473 17.85 -2.42 -11.51
CA THR A 473 18.42 -1.55 -12.52
C THR A 473 17.36 -0.97 -13.47
N LYS A 474 17.65 0.22 -13.98
CA LYS A 474 16.86 0.91 -14.98
C LYS A 474 17.82 1.54 -15.99
N GLY A 475 17.98 0.86 -17.15
CA GLY A 475 18.67 1.42 -18.32
C GLY A 475 17.68 2.25 -19.16
N ALA A 476 17.59 1.94 -20.46
CA ALA A 476 16.54 2.48 -21.33
C ALA A 476 15.13 2.00 -20.90
N THR A 477 15.05 0.82 -20.29
CA THR A 477 13.84 0.22 -19.72
C THR A 477 14.16 -0.41 -18.37
N TRP A 478 13.14 -0.59 -17.52
CA TRP A 478 13.29 -1.31 -16.27
C TRP A 478 13.69 -2.77 -16.50
N GLU A 479 14.54 -3.29 -15.63
CA GLU A 479 14.83 -4.73 -15.55
C GLU A 479 13.57 -5.55 -15.21
N PHE A 480 12.68 -5.00 -14.39
CA PHE A 480 11.34 -5.51 -14.16
C PHE A 480 10.45 -5.18 -15.36
N THR A 481 10.47 -6.05 -16.36
CA THR A 481 9.86 -5.84 -17.69
C THR A 481 8.35 -6.09 -17.71
N GLN A 482 7.70 -5.72 -18.83
CA GLN A 482 6.29 -6.02 -19.06
C GLN A 482 6.00 -7.54 -19.01
N GLU A 483 6.94 -8.40 -19.45
CA GLU A 483 6.79 -9.84 -19.37
C GLU A 483 6.67 -10.34 -17.91
N HIS A 484 7.49 -9.83 -17.00
CA HIS A 484 7.39 -10.14 -15.58
C HIS A 484 6.05 -9.67 -14.99
N ILE A 485 5.60 -8.48 -15.38
CA ILE A 485 4.32 -7.91 -14.95
C ILE A 485 3.16 -8.80 -15.40
N ASP A 486 3.14 -9.21 -16.67
CA ASP A 486 2.09 -10.05 -17.24
C ASP A 486 2.06 -11.42 -16.58
N LYS A 487 3.23 -12.06 -16.37
CA LYS A 487 3.37 -13.33 -15.66
C LYS A 487 2.82 -13.26 -14.22
N LEU A 488 3.16 -12.24 -13.48
CA LEU A 488 2.64 -12.06 -12.10
C LEU A 488 1.14 -11.79 -12.09
N ARG A 489 0.63 -10.99 -13.02
CA ARG A 489 -0.80 -10.74 -13.17
C ARG A 489 -1.56 -12.03 -13.44
N ASP A 490 -1.05 -12.87 -14.33
CA ASP A 490 -1.67 -14.16 -14.66
C ASP A 490 -1.65 -15.11 -13.47
N LEU A 491 -0.55 -15.17 -12.70
CA LEU A 491 -0.48 -15.94 -11.45
C LEU A 491 -1.49 -15.46 -10.42
N THR A 492 -1.62 -14.16 -10.22
CA THR A 492 -2.57 -13.61 -9.25
C THR A 492 -4.01 -13.90 -9.65
N ARG A 493 -4.32 -13.85 -10.94
CA ARG A 493 -5.65 -14.21 -11.48
C ARG A 493 -5.92 -15.71 -11.35
N LEU A 494 -4.98 -16.55 -11.79
CA LEU A 494 -5.11 -18.02 -11.79
C LEU A 494 -5.41 -18.55 -10.38
N TYR A 495 -4.76 -18.00 -9.36
CA TYR A 495 -4.88 -18.49 -7.98
C TYR A 495 -5.77 -17.60 -7.09
N GLY A 496 -6.55 -16.67 -7.68
CA GLY A 496 -7.51 -15.81 -7.00
C GLY A 496 -6.88 -14.91 -5.94
N ARG A 497 -5.68 -14.33 -6.23
CA ARG A 497 -4.94 -13.45 -5.32
C ARG A 497 -5.07 -11.98 -5.66
N ASN A 498 -5.78 -11.63 -6.72
CA ASN A 498 -6.24 -10.28 -7.01
C ASN A 498 -7.73 -10.12 -6.67
N ARG A 499 -8.25 -8.93 -6.74
CA ARG A 499 -9.68 -8.64 -6.50
C ARG A 499 -10.60 -9.22 -7.58
N VAL A 500 -10.06 -9.61 -8.73
CA VAL A 500 -10.82 -10.24 -9.81
C VAL A 500 -11.18 -11.66 -9.39
N LYS A 501 -12.44 -11.91 -9.12
CA LYS A 501 -12.94 -13.17 -8.54
C LYS A 501 -12.90 -14.37 -9.51
N THR A 502 -12.56 -14.18 -10.78
CA THR A 502 -12.56 -15.26 -11.78
C THR A 502 -11.38 -15.15 -12.74
N TYR A 503 -10.74 -16.30 -13.06
CA TYR A 503 -9.69 -16.41 -14.08
C TYR A 503 -10.21 -16.13 -15.50
N ILE A 504 -11.48 -16.49 -15.72
CA ILE A 504 -12.24 -16.08 -16.89
C ILE A 504 -13.04 -14.85 -16.42
N CYS A 505 -12.80 -13.71 -17.02
CA CYS A 505 -13.49 -12.47 -16.66
C CYS A 505 -15.00 -12.72 -16.77
N LYS A 506 -15.72 -12.58 -15.66
CA LYS A 506 -17.18 -12.80 -15.64
C LYS A 506 -17.86 -11.80 -16.58
N GLU A 507 -17.26 -10.64 -16.72
CA GLU A 507 -17.68 -9.54 -17.57
C GLU A 507 -17.47 -9.85 -19.05
N ASP A 508 -16.38 -10.53 -19.43
CA ASP A 508 -16.13 -11.01 -20.80
C ASP A 508 -17.21 -12.01 -21.23
N ILE A 509 -17.48 -13.01 -20.40
CA ILE A 509 -18.56 -13.97 -20.65
C ILE A 509 -19.90 -13.24 -20.71
N MET A 510 -20.16 -12.33 -19.76
CA MET A 510 -21.43 -11.62 -19.68
C MET A 510 -21.66 -10.72 -20.90
N LEU A 511 -20.65 -9.91 -21.30
CA LEU A 511 -20.76 -9.05 -22.48
C LEU A 511 -20.94 -9.87 -23.75
N LYS A 512 -20.13 -10.93 -23.93
CA LYS A 512 -20.23 -11.86 -25.06
C LYS A 512 -21.59 -12.53 -25.13
N ASP A 513 -22.09 -13.03 -23.99
CA ASP A 513 -23.39 -13.68 -23.89
C ASP A 513 -24.54 -12.72 -24.21
N ILE A 514 -24.46 -11.46 -23.78
CA ILE A 514 -25.45 -10.44 -24.10
C ILE A 514 -25.44 -10.13 -25.59
N CYS A 515 -24.26 -9.90 -26.20
CA CYS A 515 -24.14 -9.66 -27.64
C CYS A 515 -24.68 -10.84 -28.44
N MET A 516 -24.34 -12.06 -28.08
CA MET A 516 -24.87 -13.27 -28.73
C MET A 516 -26.39 -13.42 -28.59
N LYS A 517 -26.93 -13.19 -27.40
CA LYS A 517 -28.38 -13.33 -27.14
C LYS A 517 -29.21 -12.24 -27.79
N LYS A 518 -28.74 -10.98 -27.76
CA LYS A 518 -29.48 -9.81 -28.21
C LYS A 518 -29.35 -9.57 -29.74
N TYR A 519 -28.14 -9.83 -30.26
CA TYR A 519 -27.81 -9.49 -31.65
C TYR A 519 -27.35 -10.67 -32.49
N ASN A 520 -27.10 -11.83 -31.90
CA ASN A 520 -26.54 -13.02 -32.54
C ASN A 520 -25.19 -12.70 -33.25
N LYS A 521 -24.34 -11.90 -32.58
CA LYS A 521 -23.03 -11.45 -33.07
C LYS A 521 -21.95 -11.63 -31.99
N GLU A 522 -20.71 -11.83 -32.44
CA GLU A 522 -19.55 -11.68 -31.56
C GLU A 522 -19.25 -10.20 -31.30
N ILE A 523 -18.56 -9.83 -30.21
CA ILE A 523 -18.27 -8.44 -29.84
C ILE A 523 -17.60 -7.68 -30.99
N LYS A 524 -16.63 -8.30 -31.69
CA LYS A 524 -15.92 -7.71 -32.81
C LYS A 524 -16.82 -7.31 -33.98
N ASP A 525 -17.96 -8.01 -34.18
CA ASP A 525 -18.89 -7.84 -35.28
C ASP A 525 -20.07 -6.92 -34.91
N CYS A 526 -20.21 -6.55 -33.65
CA CYS A 526 -21.21 -5.60 -33.19
C CYS A 526 -20.85 -4.16 -33.57
N THR A 527 -21.87 -3.31 -33.77
CA THR A 527 -21.68 -1.86 -33.86
C THR A 527 -21.39 -1.24 -32.49
N ASN A 528 -20.89 -0.02 -32.44
CA ASN A 528 -20.67 0.68 -31.15
C ASN A 528 -21.99 0.88 -30.41
N GLU A 529 -23.09 1.11 -31.10
CA GLU A 529 -24.42 1.23 -30.51
C GLU A 529 -24.91 -0.09 -29.92
N GLU A 530 -24.75 -1.21 -30.62
CA GLU A 530 -25.08 -2.54 -30.11
C GLU A 530 -24.24 -2.89 -28.87
N ILE A 531 -22.95 -2.52 -28.85
CA ILE A 531 -22.08 -2.73 -27.68
C ILE A 531 -22.52 -1.82 -26.53
N TYR A 532 -22.86 -0.56 -26.77
CA TYR A 532 -23.36 0.36 -25.75
C TYR A 532 -24.57 -0.25 -25.03
N PHE A 533 -25.58 -0.71 -25.74
CA PHE A 533 -26.76 -1.33 -25.13
C PHE A 533 -26.46 -2.66 -24.44
N ALA A 534 -25.49 -3.42 -24.94
CA ALA A 534 -25.05 -4.63 -24.25
C ALA A 534 -24.34 -4.30 -22.91
N LEU A 535 -23.52 -3.25 -22.89
CA LEU A 535 -22.85 -2.74 -21.69
C LEU A 535 -23.84 -2.12 -20.70
N LEU A 536 -24.86 -1.42 -21.18
CA LEU A 536 -25.97 -0.91 -20.36
C LEU A 536 -26.66 -2.06 -19.61
N ASP A 537 -27.08 -3.10 -20.35
CA ASP A 537 -27.74 -4.29 -19.77
C ASP A 537 -26.82 -5.01 -18.77
N MET A 538 -25.51 -5.09 -19.08
CA MET A 538 -24.52 -5.71 -18.20
C MET A 538 -24.38 -4.92 -16.90
N THR A 539 -24.24 -3.61 -17.01
CA THR A 539 -24.01 -2.70 -15.89
C THR A 539 -25.21 -2.71 -14.93
N LYS A 540 -26.44 -2.63 -15.46
CA LYS A 540 -27.66 -2.76 -14.66
C LYS A 540 -27.71 -4.08 -13.88
N LYS A 541 -27.36 -5.20 -14.50
CA LYS A 541 -27.29 -6.51 -13.83
C LYS A 541 -26.24 -6.60 -12.73
N LEU A 542 -25.12 -5.91 -12.91
CA LEU A 542 -24.05 -5.86 -11.90
C LEU A 542 -24.43 -4.97 -10.71
N ALA A 543 -25.25 -3.95 -10.94
CA ALA A 543 -25.74 -3.04 -9.90
C ALA A 543 -26.87 -3.66 -9.03
N ASP A 544 -27.70 -4.54 -9.59
CA ASP A 544 -28.90 -5.16 -8.95
C ASP A 544 -28.60 -5.90 -7.62
N GLY A 545 -27.39 -6.37 -7.39
CA GLY A 545 -27.02 -7.11 -6.16
C GLY A 545 -26.58 -6.23 -4.98
N LYS A 546 -26.61 -4.89 -5.11
CA LYS A 546 -26.05 -3.94 -4.13
C LYS A 546 -27.10 -3.15 -3.34
N VAL A 547 -28.33 -3.63 -3.27
CA VAL A 547 -29.48 -2.94 -2.61
C VAL A 547 -29.46 -3.09 -1.09
N SER A 548 -30.07 -2.10 -0.40
CA SER A 548 -29.99 -1.84 1.04
C SER A 548 -30.69 -2.86 1.95
N GLU A 549 -30.19 -2.98 3.19
CA GLU A 549 -30.86 -3.62 4.30
C GLU A 549 -32.07 -2.78 4.77
N GLU A 550 -33.20 -3.44 5.05
CA GLU A 550 -34.39 -2.83 5.67
C GLU A 550 -34.08 -2.35 7.09
N GLY A 551 -34.60 -1.18 7.47
CA GLY A 551 -34.60 -0.69 8.85
C GLY A 551 -33.62 0.44 9.16
N GLN A 552 -32.83 0.92 8.21
CA GLN A 552 -31.97 2.10 8.38
C GLN A 552 -32.71 3.41 8.06
N LYS A 553 -32.32 4.52 8.73
CA LYS A 553 -32.82 5.86 8.41
C LYS A 553 -32.48 6.22 6.96
N LYS A 554 -33.48 6.55 6.15
CA LYS A 554 -33.34 6.98 4.76
C LYS A 554 -33.30 8.50 4.66
N VAL A 555 -32.39 9.02 3.85
CA VAL A 555 -32.25 10.44 3.54
C VAL A 555 -32.75 10.68 2.12
N TYR A 556 -33.47 11.78 1.89
CA TYR A 556 -33.87 12.20 0.56
C TYR A 556 -33.23 13.54 0.23
N TYR A 557 -32.55 13.59 -0.92
CA TYR A 557 -31.97 14.83 -1.44
C TYR A 557 -32.88 15.35 -2.55
N ILE A 558 -33.55 16.47 -2.29
CA ILE A 558 -34.53 17.05 -3.21
C ILE A 558 -33.88 18.20 -3.97
N SER A 559 -33.90 18.13 -5.30
CA SER A 559 -33.41 19.19 -6.20
C SER A 559 -34.23 19.24 -7.49
N ALA A 560 -34.35 20.40 -8.06
CA ALA A 560 -34.96 20.56 -9.39
C ALA A 560 -34.03 20.05 -10.49
N GLU A 561 -32.73 20.08 -10.27
CA GLU A 561 -31.72 19.69 -11.25
C GLU A 561 -30.77 18.63 -10.69
N PHE A 562 -30.37 17.67 -11.55
CA PHE A 562 -29.32 16.70 -11.28
C PHE A 562 -28.44 16.54 -12.52
N LEU A 563 -27.36 17.33 -12.62
CA LEU A 563 -26.41 17.25 -13.73
C LEU A 563 -25.47 16.06 -13.54
N ILE A 564 -25.97 14.86 -13.85
CA ILE A 564 -25.26 13.59 -13.63
C ILE A 564 -24.25 13.26 -14.73
N GLY A 565 -24.40 13.81 -15.94
CA GLY A 565 -23.56 13.51 -17.08
C GLY A 565 -23.79 12.10 -17.64
N LYS A 566 -22.89 11.64 -18.52
CA LYS A 566 -22.90 10.27 -19.04
C LYS A 566 -22.57 9.28 -17.93
N LEU A 567 -23.27 8.14 -17.90
CA LEU A 567 -23.25 7.21 -16.77
C LEU A 567 -22.43 5.93 -17.04
N LEU A 568 -22.18 5.56 -18.30
CA LEU A 568 -21.56 4.27 -18.63
C LEU A 568 -20.20 4.10 -17.93
N SER A 569 -19.23 4.96 -18.21
CA SER A 569 -17.92 4.86 -17.59
C SER A 569 -17.95 5.11 -16.08
N ASN A 570 -18.76 6.06 -15.63
CA ASN A 570 -18.93 6.31 -14.20
C ASN A 570 -19.39 5.04 -13.46
N ASN A 571 -20.41 4.36 -13.97
CA ASN A 571 -20.93 3.14 -13.36
C ASN A 571 -19.95 1.97 -13.48
N LEU A 572 -19.26 1.80 -14.60
CA LEU A 572 -18.22 0.76 -14.75
C LEU A 572 -17.05 0.97 -13.78
N ILE A 573 -16.62 2.22 -13.56
CA ILE A 573 -15.58 2.59 -12.59
C ILE A 573 -16.08 2.29 -11.17
N ASN A 574 -17.29 2.73 -10.82
CA ASN A 574 -17.87 2.55 -9.49
C ASN A 574 -18.16 1.07 -9.16
N LEU A 575 -18.43 0.25 -10.18
CA LEU A 575 -18.56 -1.21 -10.06
C LEU A 575 -17.21 -1.94 -10.01
N GLY A 576 -16.10 -1.24 -10.33
CA GLY A 576 -14.75 -1.79 -10.34
C GLY A 576 -14.46 -2.69 -11.54
N VAL A 577 -15.14 -2.50 -12.68
CA VAL A 577 -15.04 -3.34 -13.89
C VAL A 577 -14.62 -2.58 -15.15
N PHE A 578 -14.32 -1.28 -15.03
CA PHE A 578 -14.00 -0.42 -16.18
C PHE A 578 -12.77 -0.88 -16.97
N ASP A 579 -11.68 -1.20 -16.26
CA ASP A 579 -10.42 -1.60 -16.90
C ASP A 579 -10.57 -2.95 -17.60
N GLU A 580 -11.33 -3.89 -17.03
CA GLU A 580 -11.62 -5.19 -17.61
C GLU A 580 -12.48 -5.05 -18.88
N VAL A 581 -13.55 -4.27 -18.82
CA VAL A 581 -14.39 -3.99 -20.00
C VAL A 581 -13.59 -3.32 -21.09
N LYS A 582 -12.78 -2.32 -20.76
CA LYS A 582 -11.89 -1.64 -21.70
C LYS A 582 -10.92 -2.62 -22.38
N GLN A 583 -10.35 -3.55 -21.63
CA GLN A 583 -9.45 -4.57 -22.16
C GLN A 583 -10.19 -5.53 -23.11
N VAL A 584 -11.35 -6.05 -22.70
CA VAL A 584 -12.19 -6.94 -23.53
C VAL A 584 -12.55 -6.28 -24.86
N LEU A 585 -12.93 -5.02 -24.83
CA LEU A 585 -13.24 -4.25 -26.02
C LEU A 585 -12.02 -4.09 -26.93
N ALA A 586 -10.86 -3.74 -26.37
CA ALA A 586 -9.61 -3.59 -27.11
C ALA A 586 -9.16 -4.90 -27.78
N GLU A 587 -9.29 -6.05 -27.11
CA GLU A 587 -9.00 -7.38 -27.64
C GLU A 587 -9.93 -7.74 -28.82
N ASN A 588 -11.12 -7.14 -28.89
CA ASN A 588 -12.08 -7.29 -29.97
C ASN A 588 -12.03 -6.13 -31.01
N GLY A 589 -10.98 -5.29 -30.94
CA GLY A 589 -10.78 -4.18 -31.89
C GLY A 589 -11.76 -3.01 -31.72
N LYS A 590 -12.31 -2.84 -30.49
CA LYS A 590 -13.25 -1.79 -30.10
C LYS A 590 -12.63 -0.83 -29.09
N SER A 591 -13.12 0.42 -29.06
CA SER A 591 -12.71 1.43 -28.10
C SER A 591 -13.87 1.81 -27.19
N ILE A 592 -13.67 1.75 -25.87
CA ILE A 592 -14.68 2.20 -24.91
C ILE A 592 -15.05 3.67 -25.13
N TYR A 593 -14.10 4.51 -25.50
CA TYR A 593 -14.32 5.94 -25.73
C TYR A 593 -15.21 6.21 -26.95
N ASP A 594 -15.07 5.41 -28.05
CA ASP A 594 -15.94 5.53 -29.21
C ASP A 594 -17.36 5.01 -28.94
N ILE A 595 -17.50 4.08 -27.98
CA ILE A 595 -18.79 3.55 -27.54
C ILE A 595 -19.50 4.55 -26.64
N GLU A 596 -18.79 5.25 -25.77
CA GLU A 596 -19.34 6.32 -24.92
C GLU A 596 -19.93 7.50 -25.73
N GLU A 597 -19.42 7.75 -26.93
CA GLU A 597 -19.97 8.82 -27.78
C GLU A 597 -21.41 8.54 -28.20
N VAL A 598 -21.83 7.26 -28.24
CA VAL A 598 -23.20 6.86 -28.55
C VAL A 598 -24.17 7.15 -27.41
N GLU A 599 -23.67 7.24 -26.15
CA GLU A 599 -24.53 7.46 -24.99
C GLU A 599 -25.20 8.83 -25.02
N PRO A 600 -26.56 8.91 -25.00
CA PRO A 600 -27.24 10.17 -24.85
C PRO A 600 -27.03 10.73 -23.44
N GLU A 601 -26.61 11.98 -23.35
CA GLU A 601 -26.44 12.64 -22.06
C GLU A 601 -27.81 12.97 -21.44
N PRO A 602 -28.06 12.57 -20.16
CA PRO A 602 -29.32 12.90 -19.49
C PRO A 602 -29.54 14.41 -19.36
N SER A 603 -30.68 14.89 -19.85
CA SER A 603 -31.09 16.30 -19.79
C SER A 603 -31.76 16.64 -18.46
N LEU A 604 -30.99 16.57 -17.36
CA LEU A 604 -31.52 16.74 -15.99
C LEU A 604 -30.96 17.95 -15.23
N GLY A 605 -30.09 18.72 -15.84
CA GLY A 605 -29.49 19.90 -15.21
C GLY A 605 -28.50 20.62 -16.13
N ASN A 606 -28.19 21.87 -15.84
CA ASN A 606 -27.29 22.68 -16.67
C ASN A 606 -26.30 23.54 -15.88
N GLY A 607 -26.30 23.48 -14.57
CA GLY A 607 -25.48 24.37 -13.76
C GLY A 607 -24.94 23.78 -12.46
N GLY A 608 -24.35 24.66 -11.66
CA GLY A 608 -23.65 24.31 -10.43
C GLY A 608 -24.54 23.62 -9.38
N LEU A 609 -25.81 24.03 -9.25
CA LEU A 609 -26.75 23.41 -8.32
C LEU A 609 -27.01 21.93 -8.71
N GLY A 610 -27.27 21.70 -10.01
CA GLY A 610 -27.46 20.34 -10.52
C GLY A 610 -26.21 19.46 -10.39
N ARG A 611 -25.01 20.04 -10.60
CA ARG A 611 -23.76 19.30 -10.40
C ARG A 611 -23.49 18.95 -8.94
N LEU A 612 -23.75 19.87 -8.00
CA LEU A 612 -23.62 19.58 -6.56
C LEU A 612 -24.60 18.48 -6.13
N ALA A 613 -25.87 18.52 -6.58
CA ALA A 613 -26.83 17.48 -6.30
C ALA A 613 -26.37 16.10 -6.78
N ALA A 614 -25.84 16.02 -8.00
CA ALA A 614 -25.26 14.80 -8.56
C ALA A 614 -24.07 14.28 -7.73
N CYS A 615 -23.14 15.17 -7.34
CA CYS A 615 -21.97 14.80 -6.53
C CYS A 615 -22.39 14.31 -5.15
N PHE A 616 -23.41 14.90 -4.52
CA PHE A 616 -23.89 14.43 -3.22
C PHE A 616 -24.56 13.05 -3.30
N LEU A 617 -25.31 12.75 -4.37
CA LEU A 617 -25.88 11.42 -4.58
C LEU A 617 -24.78 10.35 -4.74
N ASP A 618 -23.81 10.61 -5.57
CA ASP A 618 -22.65 9.72 -5.77
C ASP A 618 -21.88 9.51 -4.47
N SER A 619 -21.61 10.58 -3.72
CA SER A 619 -20.93 10.50 -2.42
C SER A 619 -21.74 9.70 -1.38
N MET A 620 -23.05 9.88 -1.32
CA MET A 620 -23.91 9.10 -0.41
C MET A 620 -23.86 7.60 -0.75
N ALA A 621 -23.94 7.25 -2.02
CA ALA A 621 -23.84 5.87 -2.48
C ALA A 621 -22.45 5.27 -2.18
N THR A 622 -21.38 6.02 -2.46
CA THR A 622 -19.99 5.61 -2.20
C THR A 622 -19.70 5.42 -0.71
N LEU A 623 -20.25 6.28 0.16
CA LEU A 623 -20.11 6.16 1.62
C LEU A 623 -21.05 5.09 2.24
N GLY A 624 -21.88 4.42 1.43
CA GLY A 624 -22.83 3.41 1.90
C GLY A 624 -24.03 4.00 2.66
N LEU A 625 -24.30 5.29 2.51
CA LEU A 625 -25.46 5.94 3.15
C LEU A 625 -26.75 5.60 2.39
N HIS A 626 -27.82 5.32 3.12
CA HIS A 626 -29.15 5.09 2.54
C HIS A 626 -29.77 6.43 2.16
N GLY A 627 -29.54 6.90 0.92
CA GLY A 627 -30.00 8.19 0.46
C GLY A 627 -30.40 8.22 -1.01
N ASP A 628 -31.64 8.62 -1.29
CA ASP A 628 -32.13 8.75 -2.65
C ASP A 628 -32.32 10.22 -3.05
N GLY A 629 -32.19 10.47 -4.36
CA GLY A 629 -32.53 11.76 -4.97
C GLY A 629 -34.01 11.82 -5.32
N ILE A 630 -34.59 13.01 -5.25
CA ILE A 630 -35.94 13.32 -5.78
C ILE A 630 -35.83 14.56 -6.66
N GLY A 631 -36.23 14.43 -7.92
CA GLY A 631 -36.14 15.52 -8.89
C GLY A 631 -37.22 15.48 -9.96
N LEU A 632 -37.02 16.33 -10.95
CA LEU A 632 -37.90 16.46 -12.11
C LEU A 632 -37.23 15.81 -13.33
N ASN A 633 -38.04 15.12 -14.13
CA ASN A 633 -37.70 14.80 -15.48
C ASN A 633 -38.30 15.87 -16.40
N TYR A 634 -37.46 16.52 -17.18
CA TYR A 634 -37.90 17.53 -18.10
C TYR A 634 -38.43 16.86 -19.38
N HIS A 635 -39.74 16.88 -19.59
CA HIS A 635 -40.46 16.12 -20.64
C HIS A 635 -39.85 16.30 -22.05
N MET A 636 -39.45 17.51 -22.40
CA MET A 636 -38.78 17.84 -23.65
C MET A 636 -37.26 17.88 -23.59
N GLY A 637 -36.67 17.45 -22.46
CA GLY A 637 -35.27 17.66 -22.10
C GLY A 637 -34.98 19.15 -21.85
N LEU A 638 -33.69 19.49 -21.80
CA LEU A 638 -33.22 20.90 -21.68
C LEU A 638 -32.98 21.53 -23.09
N PHE A 639 -33.76 21.16 -24.08
CA PHE A 639 -33.70 21.56 -25.46
C PHE A 639 -32.33 21.40 -26.12
N LYS A 640 -32.29 20.65 -27.21
CA LYS A 640 -31.11 20.54 -28.07
C LYS A 640 -30.95 21.80 -28.91
N GLN A 641 -29.79 22.43 -28.84
CA GLN A 641 -29.46 23.58 -29.69
C GLN A 641 -28.99 23.08 -31.05
N VAL A 642 -29.63 23.57 -32.12
CA VAL A 642 -29.28 23.31 -33.53
C VAL A 642 -29.08 24.61 -34.28
N PHE A 643 -28.32 24.60 -35.38
CA PHE A 643 -28.13 25.76 -36.22
C PHE A 643 -28.80 25.51 -37.58
N GLU A 644 -29.73 26.41 -37.93
CA GLU A 644 -30.35 26.44 -39.26
C GLU A 644 -30.16 27.82 -39.87
N ASN A 645 -29.62 27.91 -41.09
CA ASN A 645 -29.36 29.16 -41.80
C ASN A 645 -28.58 30.20 -40.96
N ASN A 646 -27.62 29.75 -40.16
CA ASN A 646 -26.82 30.53 -39.20
C ASN A 646 -27.60 31.12 -37.99
N TYR A 647 -28.81 30.63 -37.77
CA TYR A 647 -29.59 30.97 -36.57
C TYR A 647 -29.62 29.78 -35.61
N GLN A 648 -29.46 30.06 -34.36
CA GLN A 648 -29.63 29.07 -33.31
C GLN A 648 -31.12 28.79 -33.08
N LYS A 649 -31.47 27.51 -33.03
CA LYS A 649 -32.82 27.02 -32.74
C LYS A 649 -32.80 25.98 -31.65
N GLU A 650 -33.84 25.99 -30.84
CA GLU A 650 -34.14 24.95 -29.82
C GLU A 650 -35.02 23.88 -30.44
N THR A 651 -34.65 22.63 -30.22
CA THR A 651 -35.43 21.46 -30.55
C THR A 651 -35.61 20.56 -29.33
N ALA A 652 -36.61 19.69 -29.35
CA ALA A 652 -36.74 18.69 -28.27
C ALA A 652 -35.48 17.84 -28.17
N ASN A 653 -35.12 17.51 -26.95
CA ASN A 653 -34.07 16.54 -26.62
C ASN A 653 -34.63 15.40 -25.76
N PRO A 654 -35.47 14.51 -26.37
CA PRO A 654 -36.17 13.45 -25.62
C PRO A 654 -35.23 12.28 -25.34
N TRP A 655 -34.40 12.41 -24.34
CA TRP A 655 -33.51 11.33 -23.90
C TRP A 655 -34.24 10.18 -23.19
N ILE A 656 -35.54 10.37 -22.82
CA ILE A 656 -36.39 9.39 -22.16
C ILE A 656 -36.81 8.26 -23.10
N GLU A 657 -37.02 8.56 -24.37
CA GLU A 657 -37.49 7.61 -25.38
C GLU A 657 -36.43 6.61 -25.83
N ALA A 658 -35.17 6.92 -25.58
CA ALA A 658 -34.07 6.00 -25.82
C ALA A 658 -34.07 4.91 -24.74
N ASP A 659 -33.82 3.67 -25.13
CA ASP A 659 -33.46 2.62 -24.21
C ASP A 659 -32.26 3.10 -23.39
N SER A 660 -32.48 3.56 -22.17
CA SER A 660 -31.53 4.36 -21.39
C SER A 660 -31.38 3.86 -19.96
N TRP A 661 -30.64 4.59 -19.13
CA TRP A 661 -30.52 4.31 -17.68
C TRP A 661 -31.83 4.49 -16.92
N LEU A 662 -32.82 5.16 -17.53
CA LEU A 662 -34.11 5.49 -16.93
C LEU A 662 -35.03 4.27 -16.91
N GLU A 663 -35.62 3.99 -15.77
CA GLU A 663 -36.60 2.90 -15.57
C GLU A 663 -37.97 3.47 -15.24
N LYS A 664 -38.96 3.13 -16.04
CA LYS A 664 -40.33 3.54 -15.82
C LYS A 664 -40.93 2.75 -14.65
N THR A 665 -41.51 3.45 -13.66
CA THR A 665 -42.19 2.82 -12.53
C THR A 665 -43.70 2.86 -12.67
N ASP A 666 -44.41 2.09 -11.84
CA ASP A 666 -45.89 2.10 -11.78
C ASP A 666 -46.43 3.23 -10.89
N VAL A 667 -45.55 4.05 -10.29
CA VAL A 667 -45.98 5.13 -9.39
C VAL A 667 -46.49 6.32 -10.19
N THR A 668 -47.75 6.64 -10.07
CA THR A 668 -48.41 7.80 -10.69
C THR A 668 -49.10 8.66 -9.66
N ASN A 669 -49.12 9.96 -9.87
CA ASN A 669 -49.78 10.93 -8.99
C ASN A 669 -50.57 11.95 -9.82
N THR A 670 -51.75 12.35 -9.35
CA THR A 670 -52.49 13.48 -9.93
C THR A 670 -52.24 14.71 -9.09
N ILE A 671 -51.68 15.75 -9.69
CA ILE A 671 -51.37 17.02 -9.01
C ILE A 671 -52.37 18.07 -9.53
N THR A 672 -52.94 18.88 -8.62
CA THR A 672 -53.90 19.91 -8.96
C THR A 672 -53.32 21.29 -8.75
N PHE A 673 -53.24 22.10 -9.80
CA PHE A 673 -52.85 23.49 -9.80
C PHE A 673 -54.08 24.36 -10.11
N GLY A 674 -54.78 24.85 -9.06
CA GLY A 674 -56.00 25.55 -9.28
C GLY A 674 -57.07 24.69 -10.01
N ASN A 675 -57.42 25.08 -11.24
CA ASN A 675 -58.34 24.31 -12.10
C ASN A 675 -57.65 23.28 -12.99
N LEU A 676 -56.33 23.29 -13.08
CA LEU A 676 -55.53 22.37 -13.90
C LEU A 676 -55.20 21.10 -13.07
N LYS A 677 -55.43 19.94 -13.67
CA LYS A 677 -55.01 18.65 -13.14
C LYS A 677 -53.96 18.08 -14.09
N VAL A 678 -52.80 17.76 -13.57
CA VAL A 678 -51.70 17.09 -14.29
C VAL A 678 -51.49 15.70 -13.71
N GLN A 679 -51.18 14.73 -14.55
CA GLN A 679 -50.82 13.39 -14.17
C GLN A 679 -49.31 13.25 -14.29
N SER A 680 -48.66 12.87 -13.21
CA SER A 680 -47.23 12.67 -13.12
C SER A 680 -46.92 11.19 -12.92
N ARG A 681 -45.81 10.76 -13.53
CA ARG A 681 -45.24 9.41 -13.33
C ARG A 681 -43.81 9.52 -12.82
N MET A 682 -43.44 8.59 -11.94
CA MET A 682 -42.09 8.44 -11.45
C MET A 682 -41.25 7.54 -12.36
N TYR A 683 -40.01 7.92 -12.59
CA TYR A 683 -38.97 7.15 -13.23
C TYR A 683 -37.77 7.06 -12.27
N ASP A 684 -37.01 5.97 -12.34
CA ASP A 684 -35.84 5.74 -11.51
C ASP A 684 -34.56 5.67 -12.34
N ILE A 685 -33.48 6.23 -11.79
CA ILE A 685 -32.10 5.98 -12.26
C ILE A 685 -31.32 5.40 -11.09
N ASP A 686 -30.55 4.35 -11.33
CA ASP A 686 -29.63 3.79 -10.36
C ASP A 686 -28.38 4.69 -10.23
N VAL A 687 -28.07 5.06 -8.98
CA VAL A 687 -26.86 5.81 -8.61
C VAL A 687 -25.92 4.85 -7.90
N THR A 688 -24.97 4.32 -8.67
CA THR A 688 -24.01 3.32 -8.18
C THR A 688 -22.81 4.01 -7.54
N GLY A 689 -22.57 3.74 -6.24
CA GLY A 689 -21.41 4.24 -5.50
C GLY A 689 -20.16 3.37 -5.71
N TYR A 690 -19.00 3.96 -5.50
CA TYR A 690 -17.70 3.30 -5.69
C TYR A 690 -17.55 2.10 -4.73
N GLU A 691 -17.50 0.90 -5.28
CA GLU A 691 -17.36 -0.39 -4.57
C GLU A 691 -18.36 -0.60 -3.41
N ASN A 692 -19.45 0.17 -3.33
CA ASN A 692 -20.39 0.13 -2.23
C ASN A 692 -21.84 -0.10 -2.72
N ARG A 693 -22.78 0.72 -2.30
CA ARG A 693 -24.20 0.50 -2.55
C ARG A 693 -24.70 1.23 -3.80
N THR A 694 -25.86 0.80 -4.30
CA THR A 694 -26.64 1.51 -5.29
C THR A 694 -27.86 2.17 -4.61
N ASN A 695 -27.95 3.50 -4.73
CA ASN A 695 -29.11 4.31 -4.33
C ASN A 695 -29.95 4.63 -5.58
N LYS A 696 -31.08 5.31 -5.43
CA LYS A 696 -31.93 5.71 -6.54
C LYS A 696 -32.09 7.21 -6.69
N LEU A 697 -32.22 7.66 -7.92
CA LEU A 697 -32.70 8.99 -8.27
C LEU A 697 -34.12 8.85 -8.83
N HIS A 698 -35.11 9.32 -8.06
CA HIS A 698 -36.51 9.33 -8.43
C HIS A 698 -36.83 10.62 -9.20
N LEU A 699 -37.27 10.49 -10.43
CA LEU A 699 -37.58 11.59 -11.33
C LEU A 699 -39.07 11.60 -11.69
N PHE A 700 -39.72 12.75 -11.54
CA PHE A 700 -41.13 12.90 -11.84
C PHE A 700 -41.31 13.61 -13.17
N ASP A 701 -42.00 12.96 -14.11
CA ASP A 701 -42.42 13.53 -15.42
C ASP A 701 -43.94 13.77 -15.43
N ILE A 702 -44.38 14.64 -16.33
CA ILE A 702 -45.81 14.93 -16.56
C ILE A 702 -46.29 14.14 -17.78
N GLU A 703 -47.15 13.15 -17.60
CA GLU A 703 -47.69 12.33 -18.69
C GLU A 703 -48.84 12.99 -19.44
N SER A 704 -49.44 14.06 -18.93
CA SER A 704 -50.55 14.77 -19.59
C SER A 704 -50.13 16.07 -20.26
N VAL A 705 -49.04 15.99 -21.01
CA VAL A 705 -48.52 17.15 -21.81
C VAL A 705 -49.19 17.14 -23.17
N ASP A 706 -49.60 18.32 -23.67
CA ASP A 706 -50.03 18.51 -25.04
C ASP A 706 -48.80 18.68 -25.96
N GLU A 707 -48.43 17.60 -26.65
CA GLU A 707 -47.26 17.59 -27.53
C GLU A 707 -47.51 18.35 -28.87
N SER A 708 -48.71 18.89 -29.06
CA SER A 708 -49.02 19.69 -30.27
C SER A 708 -48.26 21.02 -30.36
N ILE A 709 -47.62 21.43 -29.25
CA ILE A 709 -46.67 22.58 -29.24
C ILE A 709 -45.39 22.30 -30.04
N MET A 710 -45.14 21.03 -30.36
CA MET A 710 -43.97 20.61 -31.13
C MET A 710 -44.29 20.72 -32.62
N GLU A 711 -43.67 21.64 -33.33
CA GLU A 711 -43.81 21.84 -34.78
C GLU A 711 -42.55 21.36 -35.53
N PRO A 712 -42.62 20.94 -36.80
CA PRO A 712 -41.46 20.74 -37.64
C PRO A 712 -40.65 22.04 -37.75
N GLY A 713 -39.61 22.19 -36.97
CA GLY A 713 -38.74 23.38 -36.96
C GLY A 713 -38.68 24.13 -35.66
N GLY A 714 -39.28 23.64 -34.57
CA GLY A 714 -39.14 24.21 -33.24
C GLY A 714 -40.35 23.98 -32.33
N ILE A 715 -40.32 24.64 -31.19
CA ILE A 715 -41.38 24.64 -30.20
C ILE A 715 -42.23 25.89 -30.37
N ASN A 716 -43.53 25.73 -30.47
CA ASN A 716 -44.46 26.84 -30.50
C ASN A 716 -44.85 27.17 -29.04
N PHE A 717 -44.46 28.35 -28.60
CA PHE A 717 -44.75 28.86 -27.26
C PHE A 717 -45.97 29.80 -27.20
N ASP A 718 -46.68 30.02 -28.32
CA ASP A 718 -47.83 30.94 -28.39
C ASP A 718 -49.15 30.28 -27.98
#